data_b73d691f94986c57da7fbf82ae418d9f
#
_entry.id   b73d691f94986c57da7fbf82ae418d9f
#
_cell.length_a   1.000
_cell.length_b   1.000
_cell.length_c   1.000
_cell.angle_alpha   90.00
_cell.angle_beta   90.00
_cell.angle_gamma   90.00
#
_symmetry.space_group_name_H-M   'P 1'
#
loop_
_entity.id
_entity.type
_entity.pdbx_description
1 polymer ?
#
loop_
_entity_poly.entity_id
_entity_poly.type
_entity_poly.pdbx_seq_one_letter_code
_entity_poly.pdbx_strand_id
1 'polypeptide(L)'
;MVQGYVRRHLVRGMVRVMAWLAAALMLVATQVAAEALQPDPAWLEGRLDNGLHWQILNTPQRPNDRIELRLLVRTGSLQERPEQAGYAHFLEHMAFNGTARFPEQAIRDLWQQAGLTFGDDLNASTEYDNTLYRISLPADKPQLLTSALTWLSDVAGGLSLQPAQVSAERGVILGESLTRDKNQRSAHQQWWDYQIKGSALAKHDPIGEAEVINSATRERLQAFYRQWYTPDAMTLLISGNVDARKVSSEVAHLFAPLQGKRSVAVPPAVLPPLAASPLQISAHKQLNNQLLLVWDSAWQPPQDSAALDALWLGDFVRGLIRQRLSDAISQHGSQPISLTLGCSVRYARESCALSVESDAEQRQKWLQFVATELARLRQHGVLPSELTLAHRLANDDLNRFYEQYARMTSGDFINQRLFALESGAPDLGPEQYRRLRATFLQNLSLERVNQELQRQLAIEPVLVLMQPHSEAAQSADSLMQAWRFLSAQPQAPLSRSESGAAAAQQMLATPAQIGQITEQQSWPQWKLSRALLSNGLSVLVRQDPQAKDRIYLRLRSRGGVRSLPVELLPASQLLGVWGAHGVGPLDRTQTQQFMDVNRLDMWPLLTLSQHGLGGSSDVEHLDAWLAMARQSLLAPKLDNQVLDDVRTQQASQLTQYLATAQGRFNQALDQHLFPHNRYAELPTPAQLKQVSLKQLQALHQIFISTMQDAELVVVGDVDPAKVFALAARYLGGIDLGGEPEWARYPFLLRQSKPLLRQDNPEDRTLVIESRLSVPAMQDDLAHRLAHDMLLRILQQRLENQLREALGLTYGVAVDMDYPSTDMQLNLLQIRVLVAPDKQEEAQEAIAEQLALLLDKGISEQEFTQARGQVATSLQDIWRQPAATVELLSQYRLAGYPLEEVMDVNQVLNGITEQTVRDLMLHYLRAPGQLSAVFAPPVAAKSK
;
A
#
# COMPACT_ATOMS: atom_id res chain seq x y z
N MET A 1 -49.57 -19.99 -74.39
CA MET A 1 -49.74 -18.93 -73.36
C MET A 1 -49.82 -19.47 -71.93
N VAL A 2 -49.90 -20.75 -71.68
CA VAL A 2 -50.06 -21.28 -70.26
C VAL A 2 -48.72 -21.47 -69.56
N GLN A 3 -47.62 -21.73 -70.28
CA GLN A 3 -46.29 -21.92 -69.65
C GLN A 3 -45.61 -20.63 -69.12
N GLY A 4 -45.98 -19.45 -69.56
CA GLY A 4 -45.44 -18.20 -69.10
C GLY A 4 -46.05 -17.68 -67.79
N TYR A 5 -47.30 -18.10 -67.50
CA TYR A 5 -48.02 -17.69 -66.32
C TYR A 5 -47.60 -18.42 -65.04
N VAL A 6 -47.32 -19.70 -65.15
CA VAL A 6 -46.88 -20.54 -64.02
C VAL A 6 -45.44 -20.18 -63.55
N ARG A 7 -44.55 -19.83 -64.44
CA ARG A 7 -43.20 -19.38 -64.14
C ARG A 7 -43.11 -18.07 -63.37
N ARG A 8 -44.02 -17.12 -63.66
CA ARG A 8 -44.04 -15.80 -62.98
C ARG A 8 -44.63 -15.90 -61.54
N HIS A 9 -45.56 -16.84 -61.30
CA HIS A 9 -46.10 -17.04 -59.95
C HIS A 9 -45.14 -17.83 -59.04
N LEU A 10 -44.38 -18.78 -59.56
CA LEU A 10 -43.33 -19.54 -58.82
C LEU A 10 -42.14 -18.64 -58.44
N VAL A 11 -41.68 -17.78 -59.35
CA VAL A 11 -40.59 -16.83 -59.03
C VAL A 11 -41.02 -15.77 -58.01
N ARG A 12 -42.28 -15.25 -58.09
CA ARG A 12 -42.85 -14.34 -57.07
C ARG A 12 -43.08 -15.02 -55.74
N GLY A 13 -43.41 -16.30 -55.71
CA GLY A 13 -43.50 -17.11 -54.49
C GLY A 13 -42.15 -17.31 -53.82
N MET A 14 -41.13 -17.68 -54.59
CA MET A 14 -39.74 -17.84 -54.08
C MET A 14 -39.17 -16.53 -53.57
N VAL A 15 -39.36 -15.40 -54.27
CA VAL A 15 -38.88 -14.09 -53.81
C VAL A 15 -39.57 -13.64 -52.51
N ARG A 16 -40.89 -13.93 -52.36
CA ARG A 16 -41.58 -13.67 -51.10
C ARG A 16 -41.13 -14.56 -49.95
N VAL A 17 -40.90 -15.85 -50.21
CA VAL A 17 -40.34 -16.79 -49.21
C VAL A 17 -38.91 -16.42 -48.82
N MET A 18 -38.04 -16.04 -49.76
CA MET A 18 -36.72 -15.52 -49.49
C MET A 18 -36.73 -14.18 -48.72
N ALA A 19 -37.67 -13.28 -49.05
CA ALA A 19 -37.85 -12.01 -48.34
C ALA A 19 -38.37 -12.24 -46.89
N TRP A 20 -39.26 -13.24 -46.71
CA TRP A 20 -39.73 -13.64 -45.38
C TRP A 20 -38.65 -14.39 -44.59
N LEU A 21 -37.81 -15.22 -45.24
CA LEU A 21 -36.66 -15.86 -44.62
C LEU A 21 -35.55 -14.84 -44.29
N ALA A 22 -35.32 -13.84 -45.12
CA ALA A 22 -34.38 -12.75 -44.84
C ALA A 22 -34.92 -11.83 -43.75
N ALA A 23 -36.23 -11.53 -43.71
CA ALA A 23 -36.88 -10.80 -42.63
C ALA A 23 -36.90 -11.59 -41.32
N ALA A 24 -37.12 -12.92 -41.39
CA ALA A 24 -37.04 -13.78 -40.22
C ALA A 24 -35.58 -13.96 -39.74
N LEU A 25 -34.58 -14.01 -40.63
CA LEU A 25 -33.16 -13.98 -40.28
C LEU A 25 -32.72 -12.59 -39.71
N MET A 26 -33.32 -11.49 -40.18
CA MET A 26 -33.13 -10.17 -39.57
C MET A 26 -33.86 -10.00 -38.23
N LEU A 27 -34.98 -10.71 -38.01
CA LEU A 27 -35.67 -10.73 -36.71
C LEU A 27 -35.05 -11.72 -35.70
N VAL A 28 -34.21 -12.65 -36.14
CA VAL A 28 -33.42 -13.55 -35.27
C VAL A 28 -32.03 -12.99 -34.98
N ALA A 29 -31.63 -11.90 -35.61
CA ALA A 29 -30.70 -11.00 -34.98
C ALA A 29 -31.39 -10.32 -33.79
N THR A 30 -31.77 -11.11 -32.79
CA THR A 30 -32.05 -10.60 -31.45
C THR A 30 -30.85 -9.75 -31.10
N GLN A 31 -31.02 -8.43 -31.19
CA GLN A 31 -30.25 -7.57 -30.32
C GLN A 31 -30.42 -8.19 -28.93
N VAL A 32 -29.39 -8.88 -28.44
CA VAL A 32 -29.34 -9.21 -27.04
C VAL A 32 -29.38 -7.85 -26.36
N ALA A 33 -30.60 -7.48 -25.91
CA ALA A 33 -30.77 -6.22 -25.21
C ALA A 33 -29.72 -6.22 -24.09
N ALA A 34 -28.91 -5.15 -24.05
CA ALA A 34 -27.87 -5.05 -23.03
C ALA A 34 -28.53 -5.21 -21.66
N GLU A 35 -28.05 -6.18 -20.88
CA GLU A 35 -28.60 -6.46 -19.56
C GLU A 35 -28.26 -5.33 -18.60
N ALA A 36 -29.26 -4.81 -17.88
CA ALA A 36 -29.04 -3.80 -16.85
C ALA A 36 -28.16 -4.36 -15.72
N LEU A 37 -27.18 -3.61 -15.31
CA LEU A 37 -26.35 -3.98 -14.19
C LEU A 37 -27.10 -3.72 -12.88
N GLN A 38 -27.04 -4.69 -11.99
CA GLN A 38 -27.70 -4.60 -10.68
C GLN A 38 -26.66 -4.57 -9.57
N PRO A 39 -26.81 -3.68 -8.57
CA PRO A 39 -26.00 -3.73 -7.37
C PRO A 39 -26.09 -5.09 -6.70
N ASP A 40 -25.03 -5.47 -5.96
CA ASP A 40 -24.99 -6.76 -5.26
C ASP A 40 -26.18 -6.90 -4.30
N PRO A 41 -27.09 -7.88 -4.54
CA PRO A 41 -28.28 -8.07 -3.72
C PRO A 41 -27.97 -8.59 -2.30
N ALA A 42 -26.73 -8.96 -2.01
CA ALA A 42 -26.31 -9.36 -0.65
C ALA A 42 -26.31 -8.17 0.33
N TRP A 43 -26.22 -6.93 -0.17
CA TRP A 43 -26.37 -5.75 0.65
C TRP A 43 -27.84 -5.54 1.01
N LEU A 44 -28.15 -5.65 2.31
CA LEU A 44 -29.45 -5.21 2.83
C LEU A 44 -29.42 -3.68 2.90
N GLU A 45 -30.32 -3.02 2.21
CA GLU A 45 -30.37 -1.55 2.18
C GLU A 45 -31.74 -1.00 2.56
N GLY A 46 -31.76 0.24 3.03
CA GLY A 46 -32.98 0.94 3.36
C GLY A 46 -32.77 2.45 3.50
N ARG A 47 -33.91 3.15 3.57
CA ARG A 47 -33.95 4.58 3.76
C ARG A 47 -34.89 4.92 4.89
N LEU A 48 -34.45 5.75 5.83
CA LEU A 48 -35.28 6.24 6.90
C LEU A 48 -36.18 7.40 6.41
N ASP A 49 -37.25 7.68 7.14
CA ASP A 49 -38.20 8.77 6.79
C ASP A 49 -37.53 10.15 6.73
N ASN A 50 -36.45 10.36 7.51
CA ASN A 50 -35.67 11.58 7.47
C ASN A 50 -34.69 11.66 6.28
N GLY A 51 -34.64 10.62 5.46
CA GLY A 51 -33.84 10.57 4.24
C GLY A 51 -32.50 9.88 4.35
N LEU A 52 -32.00 9.50 5.53
CA LEU A 52 -30.75 8.77 5.69
C LEU A 52 -30.82 7.42 4.96
N HIS A 53 -29.80 7.15 4.16
CA HIS A 53 -29.62 5.87 3.49
C HIS A 53 -28.67 4.97 4.30
N TRP A 54 -28.98 3.69 4.42
CA TRP A 54 -28.11 2.72 5.07
C TRP A 54 -28.00 1.45 4.27
N GLN A 55 -26.83 0.81 4.33
CA GLN A 55 -26.51 -0.43 3.61
C GLN A 55 -25.68 -1.33 4.52
N ILE A 56 -26.08 -2.58 4.67
CA ILE A 56 -25.46 -3.55 5.59
C ILE A 56 -25.18 -4.84 4.85
N LEU A 57 -23.93 -5.30 4.88
CA LEU A 57 -23.50 -6.59 4.36
C LEU A 57 -23.06 -7.49 5.51
N ASN A 58 -23.70 -8.66 5.63
CA ASN A 58 -23.25 -9.71 6.55
C ASN A 58 -22.13 -10.52 5.88
N THR A 59 -20.94 -10.51 6.47
CA THR A 59 -19.74 -11.19 5.93
C THR A 59 -19.20 -12.20 6.96
N PRO A 60 -19.89 -13.30 7.27
CA PRO A 60 -19.43 -14.28 8.24
C PRO A 60 -18.20 -15.02 7.73
N GLN A 61 -17.31 -15.42 8.64
CA GLN A 61 -16.15 -16.28 8.37
C GLN A 61 -15.17 -15.71 7.32
N ARG A 62 -14.98 -14.41 7.29
CA ARG A 62 -13.98 -13.77 6.42
C ARG A 62 -12.61 -13.71 7.10
N PRO A 63 -11.51 -13.68 6.31
CA PRO A 63 -10.18 -13.40 6.85
C PRO A 63 -10.18 -12.06 7.58
N ASN A 64 -9.39 -11.95 8.65
CA ASN A 64 -9.31 -10.73 9.44
C ASN A 64 -10.69 -10.16 9.79
N ASP A 65 -11.56 -11.01 10.41
CA ASP A 65 -12.98 -10.72 10.64
C ASP A 65 -13.16 -9.49 11.52
N ARG A 66 -13.45 -8.36 10.86
CA ARG A 66 -13.70 -7.06 11.49
C ARG A 66 -15.10 -6.56 11.10
N ILE A 67 -15.67 -5.72 11.94
CA ILE A 67 -16.89 -4.99 11.61
C ILE A 67 -16.49 -3.60 11.16
N GLU A 68 -16.73 -3.32 9.90
CA GLU A 68 -16.39 -2.06 9.24
C GLU A 68 -17.61 -1.14 9.18
N LEU A 69 -17.46 0.11 9.58
CA LEU A 69 -18.50 1.12 9.48
C LEU A 69 -17.94 2.33 8.71
N ARG A 70 -18.77 2.89 7.84
CA ARG A 70 -18.47 4.15 7.13
C ARG A 70 -19.70 5.04 7.18
N LEU A 71 -19.56 6.27 7.72
CA LEU A 71 -20.56 7.30 7.56
C LEU A 71 -20.07 8.30 6.52
N LEU A 72 -20.66 8.25 5.34
CA LEU A 72 -20.43 9.18 4.26
C LEU A 72 -21.39 10.35 4.37
N VAL A 73 -20.89 11.54 4.63
CA VAL A 73 -21.63 12.80 4.63
C VAL A 73 -21.32 13.53 3.33
N ARG A 74 -22.31 13.76 2.47
CA ARG A 74 -22.16 14.46 1.18
C ARG A 74 -21.97 15.97 1.41
N THR A 75 -20.96 16.33 2.20
CA THR A 75 -20.57 17.68 2.55
C THR A 75 -19.07 17.73 2.68
N GLY A 76 -18.43 18.60 1.94
CA GLY A 76 -17.01 18.87 1.97
C GLY A 76 -16.74 20.36 1.74
N SER A 77 -15.57 20.71 1.22
CA SER A 77 -15.17 22.11 1.05
C SER A 77 -15.98 22.86 -0.03
N LEU A 78 -16.56 22.18 -1.00
CA LEU A 78 -17.44 22.81 -2.04
C LEU A 78 -18.70 23.45 -1.47
N GLN A 79 -19.11 23.08 -0.26
CA GLN A 79 -20.26 23.68 0.43
C GLN A 79 -19.90 24.95 1.19
N GLU A 80 -18.64 25.29 1.29
CA GLU A 80 -18.16 26.44 2.02
C GLU A 80 -18.25 27.74 1.21
N ARG A 81 -18.60 28.80 1.87
CA ARG A 81 -18.40 30.16 1.35
C ARG A 81 -16.98 30.62 1.67
N PRO A 82 -16.43 31.66 1.01
CA PRO A 82 -15.07 32.11 1.26
C PRO A 82 -14.77 32.38 2.75
N GLU A 83 -15.76 32.90 3.51
CA GLU A 83 -15.64 33.13 4.97
C GLU A 83 -15.80 31.86 5.83
N GLN A 84 -15.94 30.71 5.21
CA GLN A 84 -16.11 29.39 5.86
C GLN A 84 -15.03 28.40 5.40
N ALA A 85 -14.02 28.86 4.65
CA ALA A 85 -12.99 28.00 4.10
C ALA A 85 -12.25 27.18 5.19
N GLY A 86 -12.43 25.85 5.16
CA GLY A 86 -11.91 24.90 6.15
C GLY A 86 -12.94 24.47 7.22
N TYR A 87 -14.20 24.90 7.17
CA TYR A 87 -15.19 24.53 8.20
C TYR A 87 -15.61 23.06 8.11
N ALA A 88 -15.67 22.49 6.92
CA ALA A 88 -15.96 21.06 6.75
C ALA A 88 -14.88 20.21 7.44
N HIS A 89 -13.61 20.51 7.21
CA HIS A 89 -12.47 19.88 7.83
C HIS A 89 -12.43 20.15 9.35
N PHE A 90 -12.72 21.36 9.77
CA PHE A 90 -12.82 21.68 11.19
C PHE A 90 -13.88 20.83 11.90
N LEU A 91 -15.05 20.61 11.29
CA LEU A 91 -16.10 19.75 11.85
C LEU A 91 -15.69 18.29 11.94
N GLU A 92 -14.89 17.83 10.96
CA GLU A 92 -14.30 16.49 10.99
C GLU A 92 -13.48 16.29 12.29
N HIS A 93 -12.56 17.22 12.59
CA HIS A 93 -11.78 17.21 13.83
C HIS A 93 -12.66 17.27 15.07
N MET A 94 -13.67 18.13 15.05
CA MET A 94 -14.58 18.30 16.20
C MET A 94 -15.42 17.05 16.51
N ALA A 95 -15.56 16.11 15.56
CA ALA A 95 -16.25 14.84 15.80
C ALA A 95 -15.57 14.00 16.89
N PHE A 96 -14.26 14.16 17.07
CA PHE A 96 -13.45 13.48 18.07
C PHE A 96 -13.27 14.26 19.37
N ASN A 97 -13.78 15.53 19.42
CA ASN A 97 -13.62 16.45 20.55
C ASN A 97 -14.89 16.65 21.36
N GLY A 98 -15.81 15.68 21.27
CA GLY A 98 -17.01 15.63 22.09
C GLY A 98 -18.31 15.71 21.32
N THR A 99 -19.23 14.83 21.71
CA THR A 99 -20.59 14.74 21.18
C THR A 99 -21.61 14.77 22.30
N ALA A 100 -22.90 14.69 21.96
CA ALA A 100 -23.99 14.73 22.93
C ALA A 100 -23.92 13.61 23.97
N ARG A 101 -23.55 12.39 23.57
CA ARG A 101 -23.49 11.21 24.46
C ARG A 101 -22.07 10.85 24.89
N PHE A 102 -21.06 11.40 24.22
CA PHE A 102 -19.64 11.20 24.54
C PHE A 102 -18.98 12.57 24.73
N PRO A 103 -19.01 13.12 25.95
CA PRO A 103 -18.42 14.43 26.24
C PRO A 103 -16.88 14.37 26.14
N GLU A 104 -16.28 15.45 25.70
CA GLU A 104 -14.82 15.65 25.60
C GLU A 104 -14.10 14.45 24.97
N GLN A 105 -13.16 13.83 25.69
CA GLN A 105 -12.37 12.72 25.21
C GLN A 105 -13.00 11.34 25.47
N ALA A 106 -14.20 11.28 26.01
CA ALA A 106 -14.83 10.01 26.43
C ALA A 106 -14.89 8.94 25.31
N ILE A 107 -15.05 9.37 24.06
CA ILE A 107 -15.05 8.43 22.92
C ILE A 107 -13.66 7.87 22.64
N ARG A 108 -12.63 8.69 22.74
CA ARG A 108 -11.24 8.25 22.57
C ARG A 108 -10.84 7.27 23.66
N ASP A 109 -11.20 7.60 24.91
CA ASP A 109 -10.95 6.72 26.06
C ASP A 109 -11.65 5.36 25.89
N LEU A 110 -12.88 5.37 25.40
CA LEU A 110 -13.63 4.14 25.12
C LEU A 110 -12.91 3.25 24.10
N TRP A 111 -12.46 3.84 22.99
CA TRP A 111 -11.77 3.09 21.93
C TRP A 111 -10.39 2.59 22.39
N GLN A 112 -9.63 3.43 23.08
CA GLN A 112 -8.33 3.04 23.63
C GLN A 112 -8.47 1.92 24.66
N GLN A 113 -9.46 1.98 25.56
CA GLN A 113 -9.76 0.88 26.49
C GLN A 113 -10.17 -0.40 25.78
N ALA A 114 -10.79 -0.28 24.61
CA ALA A 114 -11.10 -1.41 23.77
C ALA A 114 -9.89 -1.96 22.99
N GLY A 115 -8.72 -1.32 23.07
CA GLY A 115 -7.49 -1.67 22.35
C GLY A 115 -7.46 -1.19 20.90
N LEU A 116 -8.31 -0.21 20.53
CA LEU A 116 -8.33 0.38 19.19
C LEU A 116 -7.34 1.54 19.10
N THR A 117 -6.79 1.72 17.89
CA THR A 117 -5.79 2.75 17.59
C THR A 117 -6.42 3.85 16.74
N PHE A 118 -6.18 5.10 17.13
CA PHE A 118 -6.57 6.25 16.33
C PHE A 118 -5.66 6.34 15.08
N GLY A 119 -6.25 6.61 13.92
CA GLY A 119 -5.56 6.59 12.62
C GLY A 119 -5.78 5.28 11.86
N ASP A 120 -5.58 4.14 12.50
CA ASP A 120 -5.77 2.82 11.88
C ASP A 120 -7.22 2.32 11.99
N ASP A 121 -7.75 2.22 13.22
CA ASP A 121 -9.08 1.68 13.50
C ASP A 121 -10.18 2.74 13.45
N LEU A 122 -9.84 3.98 13.80
CA LEU A 122 -10.71 5.16 13.71
C LEU A 122 -10.01 6.23 12.90
N ASN A 123 -10.70 6.73 11.89
CA ASN A 123 -10.19 7.81 11.06
C ASN A 123 -11.34 8.59 10.43
N ALA A 124 -11.04 9.78 9.94
CA ALA A 124 -11.95 10.56 9.10
C ALA A 124 -11.15 11.28 8.01
N SER A 125 -11.84 11.75 6.99
CA SER A 125 -11.24 12.54 5.92
C SER A 125 -12.27 13.47 5.31
N THR A 126 -11.84 14.68 4.98
CA THR A 126 -12.65 15.68 4.28
C THR A 126 -12.09 15.89 2.88
N GLU A 127 -12.94 15.68 1.91
CA GLU A 127 -12.68 15.93 0.49
C GLU A 127 -13.48 17.16 0.02
N TYR A 128 -13.46 17.42 -1.27
CA TYR A 128 -14.18 18.56 -1.85
C TYR A 128 -15.69 18.45 -1.71
N ASP A 129 -16.28 17.26 -1.87
CA ASP A 129 -17.73 17.05 -1.92
C ASP A 129 -18.26 16.14 -0.80
N ASN A 130 -17.40 15.61 0.04
CA ASN A 130 -17.79 14.73 1.13
C ASN A 130 -16.85 14.77 2.32
N THR A 131 -17.37 14.31 3.49
CA THR A 131 -16.62 13.96 4.69
C THR A 131 -16.95 12.52 5.03
N LEU A 132 -15.93 11.68 5.24
CA LEU A 132 -16.05 10.25 5.49
C LEU A 132 -15.49 9.91 6.87
N TYR A 133 -16.33 9.35 7.75
CA TYR A 133 -15.93 8.79 9.04
C TYR A 133 -15.82 7.28 8.94
N ARG A 134 -14.72 6.72 9.44
CA ARG A 134 -14.38 5.30 9.33
C ARG A 134 -14.16 4.71 10.71
N ILE A 135 -14.74 3.54 10.95
CA ILE A 135 -14.50 2.74 12.15
C ILE A 135 -14.30 1.28 11.72
N SER A 136 -13.30 0.65 12.29
CA SER A 136 -13.02 -0.77 12.13
C SER A 136 -12.96 -1.43 13.51
N LEU A 137 -13.87 -2.35 13.79
CA LEU A 137 -14.03 -2.99 15.10
C LEU A 137 -13.61 -4.46 15.04
N PRO A 138 -12.93 -4.98 16.08
CA PRO A 138 -12.72 -6.43 16.22
C PRO A 138 -14.06 -7.18 16.32
N ALA A 139 -14.23 -8.24 15.55
CA ALA A 139 -15.48 -9.00 15.51
C ALA A 139 -15.78 -9.75 16.83
N ASP A 140 -14.76 -10.02 17.65
CA ASP A 140 -14.89 -10.64 18.96
C ASP A 140 -15.38 -9.68 20.07
N LYS A 141 -15.52 -8.39 19.75
CA LYS A 141 -16.03 -7.33 20.65
C LYS A 141 -17.33 -6.71 20.10
N PRO A 142 -18.40 -7.50 19.87
CA PRO A 142 -19.61 -7.02 19.20
C PRO A 142 -20.35 -5.92 19.99
N GLN A 143 -20.12 -5.80 21.30
CA GLN A 143 -20.67 -4.73 22.15
C GLN A 143 -20.18 -3.33 21.72
N LEU A 144 -19.04 -3.22 21.06
CA LEU A 144 -18.52 -1.94 20.56
C LEU A 144 -19.35 -1.40 19.39
N LEU A 145 -20.09 -2.27 18.69
CA LEU A 145 -20.92 -1.85 17.55
C LEU A 145 -21.98 -0.84 17.94
N THR A 146 -22.68 -1.06 19.06
CA THR A 146 -23.69 -0.11 19.58
C THR A 146 -23.06 1.23 19.95
N SER A 147 -21.86 1.23 20.56
CA SER A 147 -21.12 2.47 20.88
C SER A 147 -20.71 3.19 19.60
N ALA A 148 -20.24 2.47 18.58
CA ALA A 148 -19.84 3.03 17.29
C ALA A 148 -21.04 3.66 16.55
N LEU A 149 -22.19 2.94 16.50
CA LEU A 149 -23.41 3.47 15.89
C LEU A 149 -23.94 4.70 16.65
N THR A 150 -23.85 4.67 17.99
CA THR A 150 -24.23 5.79 18.84
C THR A 150 -23.36 7.02 18.55
N TRP A 151 -22.03 6.83 18.48
CA TRP A 151 -21.11 7.92 18.15
C TRP A 151 -21.33 8.46 16.73
N LEU A 152 -21.49 7.59 15.72
CA LEU A 152 -21.77 8.04 14.36
C LEU A 152 -23.09 8.79 14.24
N SER A 153 -24.13 8.42 15.05
CA SER A 153 -25.38 9.18 15.07
C SER A 153 -25.21 10.54 15.76
N ASP A 154 -24.33 10.66 16.74
CA ASP A 154 -23.95 11.94 17.34
C ASP A 154 -23.12 12.79 16.36
N VAL A 155 -22.19 12.20 15.62
CA VAL A 155 -21.48 12.90 14.53
C VAL A 155 -22.47 13.47 13.52
N ALA A 156 -23.51 12.71 13.19
CA ALA A 156 -24.54 13.12 12.25
C ALA A 156 -25.42 14.29 12.73
N GLY A 157 -25.66 14.45 14.05
CA GLY A 157 -26.61 15.47 14.53
C GLY A 157 -26.34 16.00 15.93
N GLY A 158 -25.28 15.60 16.60
CA GLY A 158 -25.05 15.87 18.02
C GLY A 158 -23.63 16.32 18.40
N LEU A 159 -22.88 17.01 17.52
CA LEU A 159 -21.58 17.58 17.88
C LEU A 159 -21.72 18.65 18.95
N SER A 160 -20.90 18.58 20.01
CA SER A 160 -21.00 19.50 21.17
C SER A 160 -20.41 20.88 20.86
N LEU A 161 -19.37 20.97 20.05
CA LEU A 161 -18.66 22.18 19.63
C LEU A 161 -18.33 23.10 20.79
N GLN A 162 -17.79 22.58 21.90
CA GLN A 162 -17.47 23.39 23.09
C GLN A 162 -16.42 24.47 22.74
N PRO A 163 -16.61 25.74 23.22
CA PRO A 163 -15.72 26.84 22.85
C PRO A 163 -14.25 26.57 23.16
N ALA A 164 -13.97 25.90 24.28
CA ALA A 164 -12.61 25.55 24.69
C ALA A 164 -11.97 24.57 23.70
N GLN A 165 -12.72 23.54 23.28
CA GLN A 165 -12.28 22.54 22.29
C GLN A 165 -12.09 23.17 20.91
N VAL A 166 -13.03 24.03 20.47
CA VAL A 166 -12.87 24.78 19.20
C VAL A 166 -11.59 25.63 19.23
N SER A 167 -11.27 26.23 20.39
CA SER A 167 -10.04 27.05 20.52
C SER A 167 -8.76 26.22 20.49
N ALA A 168 -8.75 25.05 21.12
CA ALA A 168 -7.61 24.13 21.10
C ALA A 168 -7.37 23.56 19.69
N GLU A 169 -8.44 23.11 19.02
CA GLU A 169 -8.36 22.45 17.72
C GLU A 169 -7.88 23.37 16.59
N ARG A 170 -8.05 24.69 16.71
CA ARG A 170 -7.43 25.64 15.77
C ARG A 170 -5.93 25.45 15.64
N GLY A 171 -5.23 25.26 16.76
CA GLY A 171 -3.78 25.04 16.77
C GLY A 171 -3.38 23.79 16.00
N VAL A 172 -4.15 22.71 16.19
CA VAL A 172 -3.93 21.42 15.49
C VAL A 172 -4.11 21.57 13.99
N ILE A 173 -5.23 22.15 13.53
CA ILE A 173 -5.54 22.35 12.11
C ILE A 173 -4.53 23.29 11.44
N LEU A 174 -4.14 24.36 12.13
CA LEU A 174 -3.10 25.27 11.62
C LEU A 174 -1.74 24.57 11.52
N GLY A 175 -1.40 23.72 12.50
CA GLY A 175 -0.20 22.88 12.44
C GLY A 175 -0.22 21.94 11.23
N GLU A 176 -1.37 21.30 10.94
CA GLU A 176 -1.54 20.49 9.75
C GLU A 176 -1.38 21.31 8.46
N SER A 177 -1.95 22.51 8.41
CA SER A 177 -1.85 23.37 7.23
C SER A 177 -0.41 23.74 6.87
N LEU A 178 0.49 23.82 7.85
CA LEU A 178 1.93 24.07 7.60
C LEU A 178 2.59 22.92 6.85
N THR A 179 2.14 21.69 7.03
CA THR A 179 2.66 20.52 6.29
C THR A 179 2.25 20.53 4.81
N ARG A 180 1.20 21.29 4.48
CA ARG A 180 0.64 21.44 3.12
C ARG A 180 0.96 22.79 2.47
N ASP A 181 2.08 23.43 2.86
CA ASP A 181 2.47 24.77 2.39
C ASP A 181 2.37 24.91 0.87
N LYS A 182 1.60 25.92 0.45
CA LYS A 182 1.37 26.25 -0.98
C LYS A 182 2.67 26.63 -1.72
N ASN A 183 3.71 27.08 -1.02
CA ASN A 183 4.99 27.50 -1.63
C ASN A 183 6.00 26.35 -1.80
N GLN A 184 5.74 25.18 -1.21
CA GLN A 184 6.63 24.01 -1.29
C GLN A 184 5.85 22.73 -1.67
N ARG A 185 4.87 22.88 -2.55
CA ARG A 185 4.08 21.78 -3.03
C ARG A 185 4.93 20.72 -3.72
N SER A 186 4.68 19.46 -3.40
CA SER A 186 5.26 18.34 -4.14
C SER A 186 4.87 18.38 -5.62
N ALA A 187 5.60 17.70 -6.48
CA ALA A 187 5.25 17.61 -7.90
C ALA A 187 3.82 17.09 -8.12
N HIS A 188 3.37 16.13 -7.31
CA HIS A 188 2.02 15.59 -7.38
C HIS A 188 0.94 16.61 -6.94
N GLN A 189 1.23 17.43 -5.93
CA GLN A 189 0.31 18.51 -5.53
C GLN A 189 0.21 19.59 -6.62
N GLN A 190 1.34 19.97 -7.25
CA GLN A 190 1.33 20.90 -8.38
C GLN A 190 0.60 20.32 -9.60
N TRP A 191 0.71 19.02 -9.84
CA TRP A 191 -0.05 18.30 -10.85
C TRP A 191 -1.56 18.34 -10.54
N TRP A 192 -1.94 18.11 -9.29
CA TRP A 192 -3.33 18.23 -8.86
C TRP A 192 -3.87 19.65 -9.06
N ASP A 193 -3.11 20.68 -8.67
CA ASP A 193 -3.48 22.07 -8.89
C ASP A 193 -3.73 22.39 -10.36
N TYR A 194 -2.93 21.79 -11.23
CA TYR A 194 -3.13 21.96 -12.67
C TYR A 194 -4.41 21.27 -13.14
N GLN A 195 -4.72 20.08 -12.64
CA GLN A 195 -5.92 19.35 -13.01
C GLN A 195 -7.21 20.07 -12.58
N ILE A 196 -7.22 20.67 -11.39
CA ILE A 196 -8.40 21.38 -10.87
C ILE A 196 -8.53 22.82 -11.39
N LYS A 197 -7.51 23.33 -12.09
CA LYS A 197 -7.46 24.73 -12.55
C LYS A 197 -8.68 25.09 -13.39
N GLY A 198 -9.36 26.18 -12.99
CA GLY A 198 -10.56 26.64 -13.69
C GLY A 198 -11.87 25.96 -13.25
N SER A 199 -11.81 24.96 -12.37
CA SER A 199 -12.99 24.37 -11.74
C SER A 199 -13.34 25.07 -10.41
N ALA A 200 -14.50 24.70 -9.84
CA ALA A 200 -14.88 25.12 -8.49
C ALA A 200 -13.89 24.60 -7.44
N LEU A 201 -13.33 23.41 -7.66
CA LEU A 201 -12.35 22.76 -6.75
C LEU A 201 -11.13 23.65 -6.45
N ALA A 202 -10.65 24.40 -7.46
CA ALA A 202 -9.45 25.25 -7.31
C ALA A 202 -9.59 26.36 -6.24
N LYS A 203 -10.82 26.66 -5.81
CA LYS A 203 -11.12 27.71 -4.81
C LYS A 203 -11.55 27.16 -3.47
N HIS A 204 -11.62 25.84 -3.32
CA HIS A 204 -12.20 25.16 -2.18
C HIS A 204 -11.22 24.07 -1.65
N ASP A 205 -9.98 24.46 -1.32
CA ASP A 205 -9.04 23.53 -0.71
C ASP A 205 -9.60 23.04 0.64
N PRO A 206 -9.75 21.72 0.85
CA PRO A 206 -10.33 21.19 2.10
C PRO A 206 -9.61 21.63 3.37
N ILE A 207 -8.30 21.87 3.33
CA ILE A 207 -7.53 22.37 4.50
C ILE A 207 -7.97 23.77 4.92
N GLY A 208 -8.60 24.53 4.02
CA GLY A 208 -9.08 25.88 4.27
C GLY A 208 -8.02 26.97 4.26
N GLU A 209 -8.38 28.12 4.80
CA GLU A 209 -7.52 29.30 4.88
C GLU A 209 -7.24 29.65 6.34
N ALA A 210 -5.97 29.89 6.68
CA ALA A 210 -5.52 30.12 8.06
C ALA A 210 -6.25 31.26 8.77
N GLU A 211 -6.55 32.35 8.06
CA GLU A 211 -7.29 33.51 8.62
C GLU A 211 -8.73 33.14 9.00
N VAL A 212 -9.39 32.31 8.18
CA VAL A 212 -10.75 31.85 8.41
C VAL A 212 -10.78 30.87 9.58
N ILE A 213 -9.84 29.92 9.63
CA ILE A 213 -9.70 28.95 10.73
C ILE A 213 -9.45 29.68 12.05
N ASN A 214 -8.55 30.66 12.07
CA ASN A 214 -8.28 31.49 13.28
C ASN A 214 -9.50 32.27 13.77
N SER A 215 -10.39 32.67 12.86
CA SER A 215 -11.61 33.41 13.20
C SER A 215 -12.83 32.53 13.46
N ALA A 216 -12.70 31.19 13.32
CA ALA A 216 -13.79 30.25 13.51
C ALA A 216 -14.31 30.31 14.96
N THR A 217 -15.63 30.41 15.13
CA THR A 217 -16.30 30.35 16.44
C THR A 217 -17.29 29.21 16.46
N ARG A 218 -17.69 28.80 17.69
CA ARG A 218 -18.74 27.81 17.89
C ARG A 218 -19.98 28.10 17.06
N GLU A 219 -20.46 29.34 17.11
CA GLU A 219 -21.70 29.76 16.47
C GLU A 219 -21.63 29.63 14.95
N ARG A 220 -20.50 29.98 14.36
CA ARG A 220 -20.25 29.87 12.91
C ARG A 220 -20.15 28.41 12.48
N LEU A 221 -19.39 27.59 13.20
CA LEU A 221 -19.27 26.15 12.94
C LEU A 221 -20.63 25.46 13.12
N GLN A 222 -21.39 25.81 14.17
CA GLN A 222 -22.71 25.23 14.41
C GLN A 222 -23.71 25.61 13.32
N ALA A 223 -23.63 26.83 12.77
CA ALA A 223 -24.49 27.26 11.67
C ALA A 223 -24.18 26.43 10.39
N PHE A 224 -22.90 26.23 10.08
CA PHE A 224 -22.48 25.38 8.97
C PHE A 224 -22.90 23.92 9.18
N TYR A 225 -22.67 23.38 10.37
CA TYR A 225 -23.05 22.01 10.74
C TYR A 225 -24.56 21.78 10.55
N ARG A 226 -25.42 22.63 11.10
CA ARG A 226 -26.88 22.52 10.98
C ARG A 226 -27.39 22.64 9.54
N GLN A 227 -26.67 23.40 8.70
CA GLN A 227 -27.05 23.60 7.30
C GLN A 227 -26.73 22.38 6.46
N TRP A 228 -25.61 21.72 6.71
CA TRP A 228 -25.04 20.75 5.78
C TRP A 228 -25.03 19.30 6.27
N TYR A 229 -24.98 19.07 7.59
CA TYR A 229 -25.06 17.73 8.18
C TYR A 229 -26.53 17.33 8.35
N THR A 230 -27.17 16.99 7.25
CA THR A 230 -28.57 16.59 7.21
C THR A 230 -28.72 15.12 6.84
N PRO A 231 -29.66 14.37 7.43
CA PRO A 231 -29.78 12.93 7.21
C PRO A 231 -29.93 12.52 5.74
N ASP A 232 -30.64 13.32 4.93
CA ASP A 232 -30.84 13.09 3.50
C ASP A 232 -29.56 13.22 2.65
N ALA A 233 -28.50 13.73 3.24
CA ALA A 233 -27.16 13.84 2.64
C ALA A 233 -26.19 12.75 3.15
N MET A 234 -26.67 11.78 3.92
CA MET A 234 -25.82 10.80 4.58
C MET A 234 -26.11 9.39 4.10
N THR A 235 -25.04 8.60 4.00
CA THR A 235 -25.11 7.15 3.75
C THR A 235 -24.26 6.44 4.80
N LEU A 236 -24.87 5.50 5.52
CA LEU A 236 -24.20 4.64 6.48
C LEU A 236 -23.97 3.25 5.85
N LEU A 237 -22.70 2.85 5.75
CA LEU A 237 -22.29 1.54 5.28
C LEU A 237 -21.79 0.70 6.46
N ILE A 238 -22.15 -0.57 6.50
CA ILE A 238 -21.68 -1.52 7.51
C ILE A 238 -21.39 -2.85 6.82
N SER A 239 -20.21 -3.41 7.06
CA SER A 239 -19.84 -4.74 6.58
C SER A 239 -19.15 -5.50 7.72
N GLY A 240 -19.52 -6.76 7.94
CA GLY A 240 -18.93 -7.57 9.01
C GLY A 240 -19.79 -8.76 9.37
N ASN A 241 -19.32 -9.55 10.32
CA ASN A 241 -20.10 -10.66 10.89
C ASN A 241 -21.18 -10.12 11.84
N VAL A 242 -22.27 -9.62 11.27
CA VAL A 242 -23.37 -8.95 11.99
C VAL A 242 -24.74 -9.49 11.60
N ASP A 243 -25.68 -9.46 12.53
CA ASP A 243 -27.09 -9.68 12.19
C ASP A 243 -27.66 -8.39 11.55
N ALA A 244 -27.71 -8.37 10.22
CA ALA A 244 -28.11 -7.20 9.46
C ALA A 244 -29.52 -6.67 9.85
N ARG A 245 -30.45 -7.54 10.28
CA ARG A 245 -31.80 -7.11 10.70
C ARG A 245 -31.78 -6.42 12.07
N LYS A 246 -31.00 -6.95 13.03
CA LYS A 246 -30.79 -6.29 14.32
C LYS A 246 -30.11 -4.95 14.15
N VAL A 247 -29.02 -4.93 13.36
CA VAL A 247 -28.28 -3.69 13.10
C VAL A 247 -29.14 -2.66 12.39
N SER A 248 -29.98 -3.05 11.41
CA SER A 248 -30.89 -2.10 10.76
C SER A 248 -31.93 -1.51 11.73
N SER A 249 -32.41 -2.32 12.68
CA SER A 249 -33.33 -1.84 13.72
C SER A 249 -32.64 -0.86 14.68
N GLU A 250 -31.38 -1.10 15.02
CA GLU A 250 -30.56 -0.20 15.84
C GLU A 250 -30.23 1.09 15.10
N VAL A 251 -29.89 1.02 13.83
CA VAL A 251 -29.72 2.20 12.94
C VAL A 251 -31.00 3.04 12.91
N ALA A 252 -32.17 2.38 12.74
CA ALA A 252 -33.45 3.10 12.76
C ALA A 252 -33.68 3.79 14.13
N HIS A 253 -33.39 3.10 15.23
CA HIS A 253 -33.55 3.68 16.57
C HIS A 253 -32.65 4.90 16.81
N LEU A 254 -31.38 4.84 16.39
CA LEU A 254 -30.39 5.88 16.66
C LEU A 254 -30.47 7.07 15.68
N PHE A 255 -30.76 6.82 14.40
CA PHE A 255 -30.67 7.83 13.35
C PHE A 255 -32.02 8.42 12.93
N ALA A 256 -33.17 7.74 13.16
CA ALA A 256 -34.48 8.30 12.83
C ALA A 256 -34.82 9.60 13.56
N PRO A 257 -34.37 9.84 14.80
CA PRO A 257 -34.60 11.12 15.48
C PRO A 257 -33.88 12.33 14.89
N LEU A 258 -32.86 12.10 14.03
CA LEU A 258 -32.09 13.19 13.42
C LEU A 258 -32.98 14.07 12.56
N GLN A 259 -32.80 15.38 12.68
CA GLN A 259 -33.58 16.40 12.01
C GLN A 259 -32.77 17.11 10.94
N GLY A 260 -33.45 17.73 10.02
CA GLY A 260 -32.89 18.53 8.93
C GLY A 260 -33.12 17.90 7.56
N LYS A 261 -33.17 18.77 6.59
CA LYS A 261 -33.24 18.41 5.17
C LYS A 261 -32.43 19.42 4.38
N ARG A 262 -31.64 18.94 3.44
CA ARG A 262 -30.84 19.81 2.58
C ARG A 262 -31.77 20.70 1.75
N SER A 263 -31.60 22.01 1.88
CA SER A 263 -32.42 23.02 1.18
C SER A 263 -31.65 23.72 0.06
N VAL A 264 -30.35 23.54 -0.02
CA VAL A 264 -29.45 24.20 -0.97
C VAL A 264 -28.87 23.16 -1.91
N ALA A 265 -28.98 23.43 -3.22
CA ALA A 265 -28.31 22.62 -4.24
C ALA A 265 -26.79 22.79 -4.17
N VAL A 266 -26.08 21.71 -4.33
CA VAL A 266 -24.61 21.67 -4.33
C VAL A 266 -24.12 21.58 -5.77
N PRO A 267 -23.16 22.42 -6.19
CA PRO A 267 -22.50 22.24 -7.47
C PRO A 267 -21.85 20.85 -7.53
N PRO A 268 -21.96 20.15 -8.65
CA PRO A 268 -21.27 18.87 -8.79
C PRO A 268 -19.74 19.09 -8.78
N ALA A 269 -19.02 18.21 -8.10
CA ALA A 269 -17.57 18.16 -8.17
C ALA A 269 -17.18 17.57 -9.55
N VAL A 270 -16.69 18.41 -10.45
CA VAL A 270 -16.31 17.98 -11.81
C VAL A 270 -14.96 18.60 -12.18
N LEU A 271 -14.04 17.77 -12.64
CA LEU A 271 -12.77 18.22 -13.20
C LEU A 271 -12.98 18.69 -14.66
N PRO A 272 -12.31 19.79 -15.07
CA PRO A 272 -12.28 20.17 -16.47
C PRO A 272 -11.44 19.17 -17.28
N PRO A 273 -11.65 19.07 -18.61
CA PRO A 273 -10.75 18.33 -19.49
C PRO A 273 -9.32 18.86 -19.37
N LEU A 274 -8.34 17.98 -19.40
CA LEU A 274 -6.93 18.41 -19.43
C LEU A 274 -6.64 19.22 -20.69
N ALA A 275 -5.90 20.31 -20.52
CA ALA A 275 -5.38 21.06 -21.67
C ALA A 275 -4.40 20.18 -22.45
N ALA A 276 -4.49 20.24 -23.79
CA ALA A 276 -3.65 19.44 -24.70
C ALA A 276 -2.18 19.88 -24.76
N SER A 277 -1.78 20.88 -23.96
CA SER A 277 -0.39 21.40 -23.93
C SER A 277 0.47 20.57 -22.96
N PRO A 278 1.75 20.30 -23.31
CA PRO A 278 2.69 19.68 -22.40
C PRO A 278 2.87 20.50 -21.13
N LEU A 279 3.10 19.83 -20.01
CA LEU A 279 3.27 20.47 -18.71
C LEU A 279 4.63 20.09 -18.12
N GLN A 280 5.35 21.10 -17.61
CA GLN A 280 6.57 20.90 -16.83
C GLN A 280 6.36 21.35 -15.39
N ILE A 281 6.72 20.47 -14.45
CA ILE A 281 6.67 20.70 -13.01
C ILE A 281 8.07 20.50 -12.45
N SER A 282 8.56 21.48 -11.70
CA SER A 282 9.84 21.40 -10.98
C SER A 282 9.57 21.56 -9.49
N ALA A 283 9.94 20.55 -8.70
CA ALA A 283 9.64 20.56 -7.26
C ALA A 283 10.87 20.21 -6.42
N HIS A 284 11.01 20.86 -5.27
CA HIS A 284 12.13 20.66 -4.35
C HIS A 284 12.18 19.26 -3.73
N LYS A 285 11.01 18.68 -3.47
CA LYS A 285 10.87 17.33 -2.88
C LYS A 285 10.88 16.21 -3.93
N GLN A 286 11.01 16.52 -5.21
CA GLN A 286 11.11 15.55 -6.28
C GLN A 286 12.56 15.05 -6.37
N LEU A 287 12.77 13.73 -6.26
CA LEU A 287 14.11 13.14 -6.30
C LEU A 287 14.48 12.69 -7.72
N ASN A 288 13.54 12.12 -8.47
CA ASN A 288 13.75 11.55 -9.78
C ASN A 288 12.92 12.27 -10.84
N ASN A 289 13.29 12.10 -12.10
CA ASN A 289 12.45 12.53 -13.21
C ASN A 289 11.31 11.54 -13.40
N GLN A 290 10.10 12.06 -13.48
CA GLN A 290 8.91 11.28 -13.80
C GLN A 290 8.26 11.84 -15.07
N LEU A 291 8.19 11.01 -16.10
CA LEU A 291 7.53 11.33 -17.35
C LEU A 291 6.16 10.66 -17.35
N LEU A 292 5.10 11.45 -17.45
CA LEU A 292 3.74 10.96 -17.56
C LEU A 292 3.21 11.19 -18.97
N LEU A 293 2.61 10.18 -19.56
CA LEU A 293 1.75 10.27 -20.73
C LEU A 293 0.32 10.03 -20.26
N VAL A 294 -0.51 11.07 -20.32
CA VAL A 294 -1.84 11.07 -19.69
C VAL A 294 -2.93 11.12 -20.76
N TRP A 295 -3.82 10.14 -20.75
CA TRP A 295 -5.06 10.11 -21.51
C TRP A 295 -6.21 10.44 -20.57
N ASP A 296 -6.95 11.47 -20.87
CA ASP A 296 -8.02 12.01 -20.04
C ASP A 296 -9.35 12.01 -20.79
N SER A 297 -10.40 11.48 -20.17
CA SER A 297 -11.72 11.38 -20.74
C SER A 297 -12.82 11.64 -19.71
N ALA A 298 -14.02 11.99 -20.19
CA ALA A 298 -15.19 12.06 -19.33
C ALA A 298 -15.55 10.65 -18.84
N TRP A 299 -15.68 10.49 -17.51
CA TRP A 299 -16.13 9.23 -16.95
C TRP A 299 -17.62 9.03 -17.17
N GLN A 300 -17.99 7.87 -17.67
CA GLN A 300 -19.36 7.42 -17.79
C GLN A 300 -19.50 6.06 -17.11
N PRO A 301 -20.15 6.00 -15.94
CA PRO A 301 -20.32 4.74 -15.25
C PRO A 301 -21.14 3.76 -16.11
N PRO A 302 -20.71 2.50 -16.22
CA PRO A 302 -21.44 1.51 -16.98
C PRO A 302 -22.80 1.22 -16.34
N GLN A 303 -23.88 1.27 -17.11
CA GLN A 303 -25.24 1.02 -16.64
C GLN A 303 -25.80 -0.32 -17.13
N ASP A 304 -25.15 -0.90 -18.13
CA ASP A 304 -25.54 -2.16 -18.74
C ASP A 304 -24.33 -3.03 -19.11
N SER A 305 -24.62 -4.27 -19.48
CA SER A 305 -23.59 -5.24 -19.82
C SER A 305 -22.74 -4.87 -21.04
N ALA A 306 -23.26 -4.06 -21.97
CA ALA A 306 -22.50 -3.64 -23.15
C ALA A 306 -21.48 -2.55 -22.77
N ALA A 307 -21.88 -1.58 -21.94
CA ALA A 307 -20.98 -0.56 -21.42
C ALA A 307 -19.88 -1.19 -20.52
N LEU A 308 -20.24 -2.17 -19.70
CA LEU A 308 -19.29 -2.90 -18.86
C LEU A 308 -18.30 -3.73 -19.70
N ASP A 309 -18.78 -4.38 -20.75
CA ASP A 309 -17.96 -5.13 -21.69
C ASP A 309 -16.94 -4.21 -22.42
N ALA A 310 -17.35 -3.03 -22.82
CA ALA A 310 -16.46 -2.02 -23.42
C ALA A 310 -15.40 -1.52 -22.41
N LEU A 311 -15.78 -1.30 -21.15
CA LEU A 311 -14.86 -0.95 -20.07
C LEU A 311 -13.83 -2.05 -19.87
N TRP A 312 -14.25 -3.31 -19.73
CA TRP A 312 -13.35 -4.45 -19.56
C TRP A 312 -12.44 -4.68 -20.76
N LEU A 313 -12.92 -4.40 -21.99
CA LEU A 313 -12.07 -4.47 -23.18
C LEU A 313 -10.96 -3.42 -23.14
N GLY A 314 -11.31 -2.20 -22.71
CA GLY A 314 -10.33 -1.13 -22.51
C GLY A 314 -9.27 -1.51 -21.49
N ASP A 315 -9.67 -2.07 -20.34
CA ASP A 315 -8.76 -2.53 -19.28
C ASP A 315 -7.88 -3.70 -19.77
N PHE A 316 -8.46 -4.64 -20.48
CA PHE A 316 -7.73 -5.80 -21.02
C PHE A 316 -6.64 -5.36 -22.01
N VAL A 317 -6.95 -4.40 -22.89
CA VAL A 317 -5.98 -3.82 -23.83
C VAL A 317 -4.87 -3.07 -23.12
N ARG A 318 -5.18 -2.28 -22.08
CA ARG A 318 -4.16 -1.64 -21.22
C ARG A 318 -3.26 -2.67 -20.51
N GLY A 319 -3.83 -3.79 -20.10
CA GLY A 319 -3.08 -4.93 -19.58
C GLY A 319 -2.07 -5.49 -20.59
N LEU A 320 -2.47 -5.66 -21.86
CA LEU A 320 -1.59 -6.11 -22.95
C LEU A 320 -0.51 -5.07 -23.26
N ILE A 321 -0.82 -3.78 -23.27
CA ILE A 321 0.17 -2.69 -23.43
C ILE A 321 1.23 -2.79 -22.33
N ARG A 322 0.79 -2.87 -21.06
CA ARG A 322 1.69 -2.99 -19.91
C ARG A 322 2.58 -4.23 -20.02
N GLN A 323 2.02 -5.38 -20.35
CA GLN A 323 2.77 -6.62 -20.53
C GLN A 323 3.81 -6.48 -21.64
N ARG A 324 3.46 -5.92 -22.80
CA ARG A 324 4.39 -5.66 -23.90
C ARG A 324 5.54 -4.77 -23.47
N LEU A 325 5.28 -3.68 -22.76
CA LEU A 325 6.31 -2.77 -22.26
C LEU A 325 7.22 -3.46 -21.25
N SER A 326 6.67 -4.23 -20.33
CA SER A 326 7.43 -5.02 -19.35
C SER A 326 8.35 -6.04 -20.02
N ASP A 327 7.83 -6.80 -20.99
CA ASP A 327 8.60 -7.79 -21.75
C ASP A 327 9.73 -7.12 -22.58
N ALA A 328 9.44 -5.98 -23.21
CA ALA A 328 10.43 -5.25 -23.99
C ALA A 328 11.53 -4.63 -23.10
N ILE A 329 11.20 -4.12 -21.91
CA ILE A 329 12.19 -3.67 -20.91
C ILE A 329 13.10 -4.83 -20.52
N SER A 330 12.55 -6.03 -20.31
CA SER A 330 13.32 -7.20 -19.93
C SER A 330 14.39 -7.58 -20.95
N GLN A 331 14.17 -7.23 -22.21
CA GLN A 331 15.12 -7.48 -23.33
C GLN A 331 16.05 -6.30 -23.60
N HIS A 332 15.80 -5.15 -23.03
CA HIS A 332 16.51 -3.89 -23.39
C HIS A 332 17.85 -3.71 -22.67
N GLY A 333 18.18 -4.55 -21.70
CA GLY A 333 19.45 -4.50 -20.95
C GLY A 333 19.54 -3.43 -19.87
N SER A 334 18.68 -2.39 -19.88
CA SER A 334 18.56 -1.41 -18.79
C SER A 334 17.12 -1.29 -18.30
N GLN A 335 16.93 -0.79 -17.08
CA GLN A 335 15.60 -0.62 -16.50
C GLN A 335 15.35 0.85 -16.12
N PRO A 336 14.11 1.34 -16.27
CA PRO A 336 13.69 2.54 -15.57
C PRO A 336 13.61 2.25 -14.07
N ILE A 337 13.58 3.29 -13.23
CA ILE A 337 13.31 3.14 -11.80
C ILE A 337 11.94 2.50 -11.60
N SER A 338 10.94 3.02 -12.31
CA SER A 338 9.62 2.41 -12.40
C SER A 338 8.95 2.67 -13.75
N LEU A 339 8.09 1.74 -14.18
CA LEU A 339 7.17 1.94 -15.30
C LEU A 339 5.81 1.40 -14.89
N THR A 340 4.80 2.28 -14.89
CA THR A 340 3.43 1.93 -14.51
C THR A 340 2.43 2.45 -15.53
N LEU A 341 1.35 1.69 -15.75
CA LEU A 341 0.18 2.14 -16.51
C LEU A 341 -1.06 1.86 -15.66
N GLY A 342 -1.75 2.90 -15.27
CA GLY A 342 -2.94 2.81 -14.42
C GLY A 342 -3.97 3.89 -14.77
N CYS A 343 -5.23 3.63 -14.41
CA CYS A 343 -6.33 4.58 -14.55
C CYS A 343 -6.93 4.90 -13.19
N SER A 344 -7.45 6.09 -13.05
CA SER A 344 -8.22 6.54 -11.90
C SER A 344 -9.46 7.29 -12.34
N VAL A 345 -10.53 7.13 -11.59
CA VAL A 345 -11.78 7.87 -11.78
C VAL A 345 -11.95 8.82 -10.61
N ARG A 346 -11.99 10.12 -10.90
CA ARG A 346 -12.20 11.17 -9.90
C ARG A 346 -13.04 12.30 -10.50
N TYR A 347 -14.01 12.78 -9.76
CA TYR A 347 -14.81 13.97 -10.12
C TYR A 347 -15.24 13.97 -11.58
N ALA A 348 -15.94 12.89 -11.99
CA ALA A 348 -16.49 12.68 -13.34
C ALA A 348 -15.45 12.63 -14.49
N ARG A 349 -14.18 12.40 -14.18
CA ARG A 349 -13.12 12.16 -15.19
C ARG A 349 -12.45 10.81 -14.96
N GLU A 350 -12.14 10.11 -16.04
CA GLU A 350 -11.21 9.00 -16.08
C GLU A 350 -9.86 9.50 -16.62
N SER A 351 -8.81 9.30 -15.85
CA SER A 351 -7.44 9.65 -16.23
C SER A 351 -6.57 8.39 -16.21
N CYS A 352 -6.05 8.02 -17.37
CA CYS A 352 -5.10 6.90 -17.51
C CYS A 352 -3.69 7.47 -17.74
N ALA A 353 -2.73 7.06 -16.94
CA ALA A 353 -1.36 7.54 -17.04
C ALA A 353 -0.37 6.40 -17.23
N LEU A 354 0.45 6.50 -18.27
CA LEU A 354 1.70 5.75 -18.38
C LEU A 354 2.80 6.60 -17.77
N SER A 355 3.34 6.14 -16.64
CA SER A 355 4.39 6.81 -15.88
C SER A 355 5.71 6.08 -16.04
N VAL A 356 6.77 6.82 -16.37
CA VAL A 356 8.15 6.33 -16.40
C VAL A 356 8.98 7.20 -15.49
N GLU A 357 9.57 6.59 -14.48
CA GLU A 357 10.51 7.22 -13.57
C GLU A 357 11.95 6.83 -13.93
N SER A 358 12.83 7.81 -14.05
CA SER A 358 14.21 7.59 -14.46
C SER A 358 15.13 8.74 -14.01
N ASP A 359 16.43 8.51 -14.10
CA ASP A 359 17.43 9.57 -14.01
C ASP A 359 17.29 10.55 -15.17
N ALA A 360 17.76 11.77 -14.97
CA ALA A 360 17.74 12.84 -15.98
C ALA A 360 18.43 12.44 -17.29
N GLU A 361 19.57 11.76 -17.19
CA GLU A 361 20.38 11.33 -18.33
C GLU A 361 19.68 10.25 -19.19
N GLN A 362 18.81 9.45 -18.58
CA GLN A 362 18.11 8.35 -19.25
C GLN A 362 16.70 8.74 -19.75
N ARG A 363 16.19 9.88 -19.36
CA ARG A 363 14.81 10.33 -19.67
C ARG A 363 14.47 10.27 -21.17
N GLN A 364 15.37 10.77 -22.04
CA GLN A 364 15.15 10.76 -23.47
C GLN A 364 15.17 9.34 -24.07
N LYS A 365 16.03 8.47 -23.54
CA LYS A 365 16.09 7.05 -23.90
C LYS A 365 14.76 6.34 -23.59
N TRP A 366 14.21 6.59 -22.40
CA TRP A 366 12.93 5.98 -22.00
C TRP A 366 11.73 6.55 -22.77
N LEU A 367 11.75 7.84 -23.08
CA LEU A 367 10.74 8.42 -23.99
C LEU A 367 10.81 7.74 -25.37
N GLN A 368 11.99 7.58 -25.93
CA GLN A 368 12.18 6.88 -27.21
C GLN A 368 11.70 5.43 -27.14
N PHE A 369 12.06 4.71 -26.07
CA PHE A 369 11.63 3.33 -25.86
C PHE A 369 10.10 3.20 -25.87
N VAL A 370 9.42 3.97 -25.03
CA VAL A 370 7.95 3.95 -24.93
C VAL A 370 7.30 4.34 -26.26
N ALA A 371 7.79 5.41 -26.90
CA ALA A 371 7.25 5.87 -28.20
C ALA A 371 7.40 4.78 -29.28
N THR A 372 8.52 4.09 -29.33
CA THR A 372 8.81 3.01 -30.26
C THR A 372 7.88 1.81 -30.03
N GLU A 373 7.72 1.35 -28.78
CA GLU A 373 6.88 0.18 -28.48
C GLU A 373 5.39 0.47 -28.71
N LEU A 374 4.90 1.67 -28.33
CA LEU A 374 3.52 2.05 -28.60
C LEU A 374 3.26 2.27 -30.09
N ALA A 375 4.25 2.81 -30.84
CA ALA A 375 4.15 2.92 -32.31
C ALA A 375 4.10 1.53 -32.97
N ARG A 376 4.91 0.58 -32.49
CA ARG A 376 4.91 -0.81 -32.96
C ARG A 376 3.57 -1.50 -32.70
N LEU A 377 3.01 -1.34 -31.49
CA LEU A 377 1.68 -1.84 -31.15
C LEU A 377 0.59 -1.23 -32.04
N ARG A 378 0.65 0.08 -32.29
CA ARG A 378 -0.33 0.76 -33.15
C ARG A 378 -0.25 0.27 -34.59
N GLN A 379 0.95 0.00 -35.12
CA GLN A 379 1.17 -0.37 -36.53
C GLN A 379 0.90 -1.86 -36.79
N HIS A 380 1.23 -2.73 -35.85
CA HIS A 380 1.23 -4.19 -36.05
C HIS A 380 0.25 -4.94 -35.12
N GLY A 381 -0.31 -4.26 -34.13
CA GLY A 381 -1.19 -4.87 -33.13
C GLY A 381 -0.45 -5.76 -32.11
N VAL A 382 -1.23 -6.50 -31.36
CA VAL A 382 -0.73 -7.52 -30.42
C VAL A 382 -0.46 -8.83 -31.13
N LEU A 383 0.51 -9.59 -30.66
CA LEU A 383 0.79 -10.93 -31.22
C LEU A 383 -0.31 -11.92 -30.79
N PRO A 384 -0.65 -12.91 -31.63
CA PRO A 384 -1.57 -13.99 -31.23
C PRO A 384 -1.14 -14.71 -29.95
N SER A 385 0.17 -14.89 -29.74
CA SER A 385 0.72 -15.50 -28.51
C SER A 385 0.50 -14.65 -27.26
N GLU A 386 0.58 -13.31 -27.36
CA GLU A 386 0.28 -12.39 -26.25
C GLU A 386 -1.19 -12.45 -25.86
N LEU A 387 -2.08 -12.43 -26.86
CA LEU A 387 -3.52 -12.57 -26.59
C LEU A 387 -3.83 -13.95 -25.96
N THR A 388 -3.24 -15.02 -26.47
CA THR A 388 -3.43 -16.39 -25.94
C THR A 388 -3.00 -16.48 -24.48
N LEU A 389 -1.85 -15.90 -24.13
CA LEU A 389 -1.38 -15.87 -22.75
C LEU A 389 -2.29 -15.05 -21.85
N ALA A 390 -2.62 -13.81 -22.24
CA ALA A 390 -3.48 -12.95 -21.46
C ALA A 390 -4.89 -13.52 -21.28
N HIS A 391 -5.44 -14.13 -22.32
CA HIS A 391 -6.73 -14.82 -22.28
C HIS A 391 -6.71 -16.02 -21.34
N ARG A 392 -5.66 -16.83 -21.37
CA ARG A 392 -5.48 -17.97 -20.44
C ARG A 392 -5.44 -17.48 -18.99
N LEU A 393 -4.58 -16.50 -18.68
CA LEU A 393 -4.46 -15.94 -17.34
C LEU A 393 -5.81 -15.37 -16.83
N ALA A 394 -6.54 -14.65 -17.69
CA ALA A 394 -7.85 -14.12 -17.33
C ALA A 394 -8.92 -15.21 -17.11
N ASN A 395 -8.85 -16.33 -17.84
CA ASN A 395 -9.73 -17.47 -17.60
C ASN A 395 -9.35 -18.21 -16.29
N ASP A 396 -8.06 -18.37 -16.02
CA ASP A 396 -7.59 -18.96 -14.77
C ASP A 396 -8.04 -18.13 -13.56
N ASP A 397 -7.99 -16.78 -13.65
CA ASP A 397 -8.52 -15.89 -12.62
C ASP A 397 -10.04 -16.05 -12.45
N LEU A 398 -10.78 -16.16 -13.55
CA LEU A 398 -12.22 -16.38 -13.50
C LEU A 398 -12.58 -17.75 -12.91
N ASN A 399 -11.80 -18.80 -13.19
CA ASN A 399 -12.02 -20.14 -12.63
C ASN A 399 -11.82 -20.14 -11.10
N ARG A 400 -10.88 -19.33 -10.61
CA ARG A 400 -10.57 -19.17 -9.17
C ARG A 400 -11.32 -18.00 -8.52
N PHE A 401 -12.28 -17.42 -9.21
CA PHE A 401 -13.00 -16.23 -8.75
C PHE A 401 -13.62 -16.42 -7.35
N TYR A 402 -14.27 -17.56 -7.08
CA TYR A 402 -14.91 -17.79 -5.77
C TYR A 402 -13.90 -17.98 -4.65
N GLU A 403 -12.73 -18.51 -4.91
CA GLU A 403 -11.64 -18.61 -3.94
C GLU A 403 -11.11 -17.21 -3.61
N GLN A 404 -10.91 -16.38 -4.61
CA GLN A 404 -10.51 -14.97 -4.43
C GLN A 404 -11.59 -14.19 -3.67
N TYR A 405 -12.85 -14.35 -4.06
CA TYR A 405 -13.99 -13.74 -3.39
C TYR A 405 -14.13 -14.22 -1.92
N ALA A 406 -13.80 -15.48 -1.63
CA ALA A 406 -13.80 -16.00 -0.27
C ALA A 406 -12.65 -15.43 0.61
N ARG A 407 -11.58 -14.91 0.01
CA ARG A 407 -10.47 -14.24 0.72
C ARG A 407 -10.72 -12.75 0.98
N MET A 408 -11.69 -12.14 0.33
CA MET A 408 -12.02 -10.74 0.56
C MET A 408 -12.42 -10.51 2.02
N THR A 409 -11.87 -9.48 2.61
CA THR A 409 -12.20 -9.02 3.96
C THR A 409 -13.48 -8.19 3.99
N SER A 410 -14.05 -7.96 5.16
CA SER A 410 -15.16 -7.01 5.34
C SER A 410 -14.77 -5.60 4.86
N GLY A 411 -13.48 -5.23 5.04
CA GLY A 411 -12.91 -3.97 4.55
C GLY A 411 -12.90 -3.87 3.03
N ASP A 412 -12.60 -4.96 2.31
CA ASP A 412 -12.61 -4.98 0.84
C ASP A 412 -14.02 -4.73 0.31
N PHE A 413 -15.03 -5.39 0.89
CA PHE A 413 -16.42 -5.20 0.47
C PHE A 413 -16.92 -3.78 0.70
N ILE A 414 -16.66 -3.20 1.88
CA ILE A 414 -17.15 -1.85 2.17
C ILE A 414 -16.45 -0.79 1.32
N ASN A 415 -15.15 -0.97 1.02
CA ASN A 415 -14.40 -0.07 0.14
C ASN A 415 -14.87 -0.18 -1.32
N GLN A 416 -15.17 -1.40 -1.80
CA GLN A 416 -15.76 -1.62 -3.13
C GLN A 416 -17.12 -0.92 -3.24
N ARG A 417 -17.97 -1.06 -2.21
CA ARG A 417 -19.28 -0.41 -2.16
C ARG A 417 -19.17 1.13 -2.09
N LEU A 418 -18.23 1.63 -1.32
CA LEU A 418 -17.95 3.07 -1.24
C LEU A 418 -17.51 3.61 -2.61
N PHE A 419 -16.57 2.94 -3.28
CA PHE A 419 -16.14 3.30 -4.63
C PHE A 419 -17.31 3.31 -5.63
N ALA A 420 -18.23 2.33 -5.54
CA ALA A 420 -19.43 2.29 -6.37
C ALA A 420 -20.33 3.52 -6.15
N LEU A 421 -20.49 3.95 -4.88
CA LEU A 421 -21.26 5.15 -4.54
C LEU A 421 -20.59 6.46 -5.00
N GLU A 422 -19.27 6.51 -5.05
CA GLU A 422 -18.51 7.68 -5.47
C GLU A 422 -18.39 7.78 -7.00
N SER A 423 -18.11 6.67 -7.67
CA SER A 423 -17.92 6.61 -9.12
C SER A 423 -19.22 6.49 -9.91
N GLY A 424 -20.31 6.06 -9.26
CA GLY A 424 -21.59 5.72 -9.91
C GLY A 424 -21.55 4.38 -10.68
N ALA A 425 -20.44 3.65 -10.67
CA ALA A 425 -20.36 2.29 -11.23
C ALA A 425 -21.05 1.30 -10.28
N PRO A 426 -21.85 0.35 -10.79
CA PRO A 426 -22.52 -0.61 -9.91
C PRO A 426 -21.53 -1.61 -9.31
N ASP A 427 -21.69 -1.88 -8.02
CA ASP A 427 -21.04 -2.97 -7.31
C ASP A 427 -21.81 -4.26 -7.61
N LEU A 428 -21.26 -5.12 -8.46
CA LEU A 428 -21.95 -6.31 -8.95
C LEU A 428 -21.85 -7.47 -7.97
N GLY A 429 -22.97 -8.19 -7.78
CA GLY A 429 -22.94 -9.45 -7.07
C GLY A 429 -22.08 -10.51 -7.80
N PRO A 430 -21.49 -11.48 -7.07
CA PRO A 430 -20.50 -12.43 -7.60
C PRO A 430 -21.05 -13.27 -8.78
N GLU A 431 -22.31 -13.63 -8.76
CA GLU A 431 -22.94 -14.43 -9.82
C GLU A 431 -23.06 -13.64 -11.13
N GLN A 432 -23.54 -12.38 -11.06
CA GLN A 432 -23.68 -11.55 -12.23
C GLN A 432 -22.29 -11.20 -12.80
N TYR A 433 -21.34 -10.83 -11.92
CA TYR A 433 -19.97 -10.54 -12.33
C TYR A 433 -19.34 -11.72 -13.08
N ARG A 434 -19.37 -12.92 -12.47
CA ARG A 434 -18.75 -14.12 -13.04
C ARG A 434 -19.36 -14.49 -14.38
N ARG A 435 -20.68 -14.45 -14.50
CA ARG A 435 -21.39 -14.76 -15.74
C ARG A 435 -21.06 -13.73 -16.86
N LEU A 436 -21.12 -12.46 -16.57
CA LEU A 436 -20.77 -11.41 -17.54
C LEU A 436 -19.29 -11.48 -17.93
N ARG A 437 -18.40 -11.73 -16.99
CA ARG A 437 -16.96 -11.87 -17.25
C ARG A 437 -16.66 -13.10 -18.12
N ALA A 438 -17.32 -14.22 -17.89
CA ALA A 438 -17.20 -15.40 -18.74
C ALA A 438 -17.64 -15.09 -20.20
N THR A 439 -18.77 -14.41 -20.37
CA THR A 439 -19.24 -13.99 -21.69
C THR A 439 -18.26 -13.04 -22.38
N PHE A 440 -17.72 -12.08 -21.65
CA PHE A 440 -16.69 -11.17 -22.15
C PHE A 440 -15.46 -11.93 -22.68
N LEU A 441 -14.90 -12.87 -21.89
CA LEU A 441 -13.73 -13.66 -22.26
C LEU A 441 -14.01 -14.56 -23.48
N GLN A 442 -15.19 -15.17 -23.57
CA GLN A 442 -15.60 -15.97 -24.74
C GLN A 442 -15.67 -15.15 -26.03
N ASN A 443 -16.00 -13.86 -25.94
CA ASN A 443 -16.12 -12.96 -27.08
C ASN A 443 -14.83 -12.22 -27.43
N LEU A 444 -13.71 -12.47 -26.73
CA LEU A 444 -12.42 -11.87 -27.07
C LEU A 444 -11.89 -12.46 -28.37
N SER A 445 -11.52 -11.56 -29.30
CA SER A 445 -10.83 -11.93 -30.54
C SER A 445 -9.68 -10.99 -30.82
N LEU A 446 -8.69 -11.44 -31.59
CA LEU A 446 -7.55 -10.61 -31.98
C LEU A 446 -7.98 -9.33 -32.71
N GLU A 447 -8.99 -9.44 -33.57
CA GLU A 447 -9.55 -8.31 -34.29
C GLU A 447 -10.15 -7.28 -33.34
N ARG A 448 -11.00 -7.70 -32.41
CA ARG A 448 -11.65 -6.85 -31.43
C ARG A 448 -10.64 -6.14 -30.52
N VAL A 449 -9.65 -6.88 -30.03
CA VAL A 449 -8.56 -6.35 -29.20
C VAL A 449 -7.74 -5.31 -29.96
N ASN A 450 -7.38 -5.60 -31.24
CA ASN A 450 -6.61 -4.66 -32.05
C ASN A 450 -7.41 -3.40 -32.45
N GLN A 451 -8.72 -3.51 -32.68
CA GLN A 451 -9.58 -2.34 -32.91
C GLN A 451 -9.57 -1.41 -31.69
N GLU A 452 -9.75 -1.96 -30.50
CA GLU A 452 -9.69 -1.18 -29.27
C GLU A 452 -8.30 -0.59 -28.98
N LEU A 453 -7.25 -1.37 -29.22
CA LEU A 453 -5.86 -0.90 -29.12
C LEU A 453 -5.60 0.30 -30.03
N GLN A 454 -6.03 0.21 -31.30
CA GLN A 454 -5.90 1.31 -32.26
C GLN A 454 -6.71 2.55 -31.82
N ARG A 455 -7.92 2.34 -31.29
CA ARG A 455 -8.76 3.40 -30.76
C ARG A 455 -8.06 4.15 -29.60
N GLN A 456 -7.48 3.43 -28.64
CA GLN A 456 -6.78 4.04 -27.50
C GLN A 456 -5.49 4.77 -27.94
N LEU A 457 -4.66 4.13 -28.78
CA LEU A 457 -3.38 4.69 -29.23
C LEU A 457 -3.52 5.77 -30.33
N ALA A 458 -4.73 5.99 -30.88
CA ALA A 458 -5.00 7.12 -31.79
C ALA A 458 -5.13 8.44 -31.04
N ILE A 459 -5.42 8.41 -29.73
CA ILE A 459 -5.56 9.61 -28.89
C ILE A 459 -4.16 10.07 -28.49
N GLU A 460 -3.83 11.33 -28.78
CA GLU A 460 -2.55 11.91 -28.35
C GLU A 460 -2.58 12.16 -26.85
N PRO A 461 -1.61 11.67 -26.07
CA PRO A 461 -1.55 11.92 -24.63
C PRO A 461 -1.08 13.35 -24.30
N VAL A 462 -1.45 13.82 -23.12
CA VAL A 462 -0.80 14.99 -22.51
C VAL A 462 0.50 14.53 -21.86
N LEU A 463 1.62 15.16 -22.25
CA LEU A 463 2.93 14.87 -21.65
C LEU A 463 3.15 15.76 -20.42
N VAL A 464 3.42 15.13 -19.29
CA VAL A 464 3.78 15.83 -18.04
C VAL A 464 5.18 15.41 -17.63
N LEU A 465 6.07 16.35 -17.46
CA LEU A 465 7.41 16.14 -16.92
C LEU A 465 7.45 16.69 -15.49
N MET A 466 7.70 15.81 -14.52
CA MET A 466 8.02 16.18 -13.14
C MET A 466 9.51 15.97 -12.91
N GLN A 467 10.22 16.98 -12.43
CA GLN A 467 11.66 16.93 -12.24
C GLN A 467 12.12 17.61 -10.94
N PRO A 468 13.31 17.26 -10.43
CA PRO A 468 13.93 17.99 -9.34
C PRO A 468 14.11 19.47 -9.67
N HIS A 469 13.92 20.34 -8.68
CA HIS A 469 14.12 21.79 -8.86
C HIS A 469 15.59 22.15 -9.16
N SER A 470 16.53 21.34 -8.69
CA SER A 470 17.99 21.53 -8.92
C SER A 470 18.44 21.19 -10.33
N GLU A 471 17.62 20.53 -11.13
CA GLU A 471 17.99 20.19 -12.50
C GLU A 471 17.75 21.34 -13.49
N ALA A 472 18.61 21.42 -14.50
CA ALA A 472 18.39 22.32 -15.62
C ALA A 472 17.05 22.01 -16.31
N ALA A 473 16.20 23.00 -16.50
CA ALA A 473 14.90 22.82 -17.09
C ALA A 473 15.01 22.28 -18.51
N GLN A 474 14.60 21.03 -18.73
CA GLN A 474 14.34 20.53 -20.07
C GLN A 474 12.89 20.83 -20.42
N SER A 475 12.65 21.39 -21.60
CA SER A 475 11.31 21.78 -22.04
C SER A 475 10.42 20.55 -22.27
N ALA A 476 9.28 20.50 -21.60
CA ALA A 476 8.25 19.49 -21.87
C ALA A 476 7.76 19.55 -23.33
N ASP A 477 7.77 20.74 -23.95
CA ASP A 477 7.46 20.91 -25.36
C ASP A 477 8.45 20.18 -26.28
N SER A 478 9.75 20.22 -25.96
CA SER A 478 10.77 19.51 -26.73
C SER A 478 10.61 18.00 -26.64
N LEU A 479 10.25 17.49 -25.46
CA LEU A 479 9.93 16.08 -25.27
C LEU A 479 8.67 15.65 -26.01
N MET A 480 7.65 16.50 -26.03
CA MET A 480 6.44 16.24 -26.80
C MET A 480 6.67 16.25 -28.30
N GLN A 481 7.52 17.15 -28.81
CA GLN A 481 7.95 17.14 -30.22
C GLN A 481 8.72 15.84 -30.55
N ALA A 482 9.62 15.42 -29.66
CA ALA A 482 10.34 14.14 -29.80
C ALA A 482 9.36 12.95 -29.78
N TRP A 483 8.40 12.95 -28.88
CA TRP A 483 7.33 11.95 -28.83
C TRP A 483 6.57 11.84 -30.16
N ARG A 484 6.09 12.97 -30.68
CA ARG A 484 5.35 13.03 -31.96
C ARG A 484 6.19 12.49 -33.11
N PHE A 485 7.45 12.89 -33.18
CA PHE A 485 8.39 12.40 -34.20
C PHE A 485 8.61 10.90 -34.09
N LEU A 486 8.97 10.41 -32.90
CA LEU A 486 9.29 9.00 -32.67
C LEU A 486 8.08 8.07 -32.86
N SER A 487 6.92 8.48 -32.35
CA SER A 487 5.69 7.68 -32.48
C SER A 487 5.15 7.62 -33.92
N ALA A 488 5.56 8.52 -34.81
CA ALA A 488 5.21 8.51 -36.22
C ALA A 488 6.15 7.64 -37.07
N GLN A 489 7.31 7.20 -36.57
CA GLN A 489 8.27 6.41 -37.32
C GLN A 489 7.74 5.00 -37.63
N PRO A 490 8.02 4.46 -38.83
CA PRO A 490 7.76 3.06 -39.14
C PRO A 490 8.55 2.14 -38.21
N GLN A 491 7.89 1.13 -37.66
CA GLN A 491 8.51 0.14 -36.78
C GLN A 491 8.48 -1.25 -37.45
N ALA A 492 9.53 -2.04 -37.24
CA ALA A 492 9.53 -3.44 -37.62
C ALA A 492 8.54 -4.24 -36.75
N PRO A 493 7.82 -5.22 -37.29
CA PRO A 493 7.01 -6.13 -36.51
C PRO A 493 7.86 -6.88 -35.48
N LEU A 494 7.31 -7.14 -34.30
CA LEU A 494 7.98 -7.94 -33.28
C LEU A 494 7.96 -9.39 -33.67
N SER A 495 9.13 -10.06 -33.63
CA SER A 495 9.24 -11.52 -33.73
C SER A 495 9.62 -12.09 -32.36
N ARG A 496 8.81 -13.00 -31.81
CA ARG A 496 9.16 -13.73 -30.59
C ARG A 496 9.63 -15.14 -30.91
N SER A 497 10.68 -15.58 -30.25
CA SER A 497 11.11 -16.99 -30.23
C SER A 497 10.28 -17.76 -29.20
N GLU A 498 9.74 -18.91 -29.54
CA GLU A 498 8.95 -19.80 -28.68
C GLU A 498 9.80 -20.63 -27.70
N SER A 499 11.04 -20.25 -27.41
CA SER A 499 12.03 -21.11 -26.71
C SER A 499 11.78 -21.29 -25.17
N GLY A 500 10.73 -20.72 -24.57
CA GLY A 500 10.53 -20.73 -23.10
C GLY A 500 10.04 -22.07 -22.50
N ALA A 501 9.30 -22.86 -23.24
CA ALA A 501 8.65 -24.06 -22.69
C ALA A 501 9.64 -25.14 -22.21
N ALA A 502 10.71 -25.40 -22.96
CA ALA A 502 11.74 -26.38 -22.59
C ALA A 502 12.51 -25.94 -21.33
N ALA A 503 12.83 -24.65 -21.20
CA ALA A 503 13.51 -24.09 -20.04
C ALA A 503 12.62 -24.13 -18.79
N ALA A 504 11.32 -23.86 -18.92
CA ALA A 504 10.35 -23.99 -17.83
C ALA A 504 10.21 -25.45 -17.34
N GLN A 505 10.19 -26.41 -18.26
CA GLN A 505 10.19 -27.82 -17.91
C GLN A 505 11.48 -28.24 -17.19
N GLN A 506 12.63 -27.73 -17.63
CA GLN A 506 13.90 -27.97 -16.96
C GLN A 506 13.94 -27.36 -15.56
N MET A 507 13.28 -26.22 -15.32
CA MET A 507 13.15 -25.61 -13.99
C MET A 507 12.48 -26.58 -13.01
N LEU A 508 11.44 -27.27 -13.42
CA LEU A 508 10.66 -28.21 -12.58
C LEU A 508 11.27 -29.62 -12.49
N ALA A 509 12.38 -29.87 -13.17
CA ALA A 509 13.02 -31.19 -13.14
C ALA A 509 13.45 -31.57 -11.72
N THR A 510 13.34 -32.85 -11.38
CA THR A 510 13.80 -33.37 -10.09
C THR A 510 15.32 -33.20 -10.01
N PRO A 511 15.84 -32.58 -8.93
CA PRO A 511 17.28 -32.45 -8.73
C PRO A 511 17.97 -33.81 -8.61
N ALA A 512 19.23 -33.88 -9.03
CA ALA A 512 20.03 -35.11 -8.90
C ALA A 512 20.27 -35.49 -7.41
N GLN A 513 20.34 -34.48 -6.53
CA GLN A 513 20.45 -34.66 -5.09
C GLN A 513 19.15 -34.20 -4.45
N ILE A 514 18.50 -35.10 -3.74
CA ILE A 514 17.30 -34.84 -2.93
C ILE A 514 17.64 -35.13 -1.46
N GLY A 515 16.96 -34.41 -0.55
CA GLY A 515 17.09 -34.67 0.89
C GLY A 515 16.09 -35.72 1.36
N GLN A 516 16.24 -36.09 2.62
CA GLN A 516 15.34 -36.97 3.34
C GLN A 516 14.77 -36.21 4.55
N ILE A 517 13.57 -36.59 4.99
CA ILE A 517 13.00 -36.08 6.23
C ILE A 517 13.56 -36.96 7.35
N THR A 518 14.27 -36.35 8.31
CA THR A 518 14.92 -37.05 9.43
C THR A 518 14.10 -37.03 10.70
N GLU A 519 13.31 -35.99 10.88
CA GLU A 519 12.46 -35.80 12.07
C GLU A 519 11.15 -35.10 11.68
N GLN A 520 10.06 -35.44 12.34
CA GLN A 520 8.78 -34.73 12.20
C GLN A 520 8.15 -34.54 13.58
N GLN A 521 7.55 -33.36 13.76
CA GLN A 521 6.76 -33.00 14.93
C GLN A 521 5.46 -32.33 14.48
N SER A 522 4.39 -32.47 15.28
CA SER A 522 3.10 -31.84 15.00
C SER A 522 2.44 -31.36 16.28
N TRP A 523 1.84 -30.18 16.21
CA TRP A 523 1.06 -29.53 17.27
C TRP A 523 -0.37 -29.26 16.72
N PRO A 524 -1.26 -30.24 16.79
CA PRO A 524 -2.61 -30.13 16.19
C PRO A 524 -3.42 -28.94 16.75
N GLN A 525 -3.22 -28.60 18.03
CA GLN A 525 -3.89 -27.47 18.69
C GLN A 525 -3.58 -26.12 18.02
N TRP A 526 -2.41 -25.98 17.39
CA TRP A 526 -1.99 -24.77 16.66
C TRP A 526 -2.03 -24.95 15.14
N LYS A 527 -2.48 -26.13 14.65
CA LYS A 527 -2.40 -26.50 13.22
C LYS A 527 -1.00 -26.36 12.65
N LEU A 528 -0.01 -26.70 13.45
CA LEU A 528 1.40 -26.49 13.17
C LEU A 528 2.11 -27.84 13.05
N SER A 529 3.00 -27.94 12.07
CA SER A 529 3.84 -29.12 11.86
C SER A 529 5.25 -28.71 11.45
N ARG A 530 6.26 -29.44 11.89
CA ARG A 530 7.66 -29.22 11.58
C ARG A 530 8.30 -30.47 11.03
N ALA A 531 9.18 -30.33 10.06
CA ALA A 531 10.09 -31.38 9.62
C ALA A 531 11.53 -30.85 9.64
N LEU A 532 12.48 -31.73 10.00
CA LEU A 532 13.90 -31.50 9.81
C LEU A 532 14.37 -32.32 8.62
N LEU A 533 15.08 -31.69 7.69
CA LEU A 533 15.64 -32.35 6.52
C LEU A 533 17.08 -32.81 6.77
N SER A 534 17.56 -33.78 5.98
CA SER A 534 18.89 -34.38 6.11
C SER A 534 20.07 -33.41 5.97
N ASN A 535 19.86 -32.25 5.36
CA ASN A 535 20.84 -31.16 5.28
C ASN A 535 20.73 -30.14 6.43
N GLY A 536 19.88 -30.39 7.42
CA GLY A 536 19.68 -29.50 8.56
C GLY A 536 18.58 -28.42 8.37
N LEU A 537 18.01 -28.26 7.16
CA LEU A 537 16.92 -27.31 6.94
C LEU A 537 15.69 -27.66 7.77
N SER A 538 15.25 -26.73 8.60
CA SER A 538 13.97 -26.81 9.31
C SER A 538 12.85 -26.30 8.40
N VAL A 539 11.74 -27.05 8.32
CA VAL A 539 10.53 -26.68 7.57
C VAL A 539 9.37 -26.64 8.53
N LEU A 540 8.83 -25.45 8.78
CA LEU A 540 7.71 -25.20 9.68
C LEU A 540 6.49 -24.83 8.88
N VAL A 541 5.39 -25.56 9.05
CA VAL A 541 4.13 -25.35 8.30
C VAL A 541 2.99 -25.08 9.26
N ARG A 542 2.37 -23.91 9.14
CA ARG A 542 1.10 -23.59 9.80
C ARG A 542 -0.04 -23.65 8.77
N GLN A 543 -0.97 -24.56 9.01
CA GLN A 543 -2.17 -24.67 8.18
C GLN A 543 -3.14 -23.55 8.51
N ASP A 544 -3.51 -22.76 7.50
CA ASP A 544 -4.49 -21.71 7.62
C ASP A 544 -5.55 -21.79 6.51
N PRO A 545 -6.71 -22.41 6.79
CA PRO A 545 -7.78 -22.54 5.80
C PRO A 545 -8.36 -21.22 5.30
N GLN A 546 -8.12 -20.09 6.02
CA GLN A 546 -8.56 -18.77 5.58
C GLN A 546 -7.70 -18.23 4.42
N ALA A 547 -6.48 -18.72 4.25
CA ALA A 547 -5.64 -18.40 3.11
C ALA A 547 -6.18 -18.96 1.79
N LYS A 548 -7.13 -19.92 1.85
CA LYS A 548 -7.72 -20.59 0.69
C LYS A 548 -6.62 -21.17 -0.21
N ASP A 549 -6.62 -20.79 -1.47
CA ASP A 549 -5.66 -21.25 -2.46
C ASP A 549 -4.26 -20.57 -2.36
N ARG A 550 -4.00 -19.75 -1.35
CA ARG A 550 -2.72 -19.01 -1.23
C ARG A 550 -1.80 -19.57 -0.15
N ILE A 551 -0.50 -19.56 -0.44
CA ILE A 551 0.58 -19.94 0.47
C ILE A 551 1.58 -18.79 0.55
N TYR A 552 2.05 -18.49 1.75
CA TYR A 552 3.08 -17.50 2.03
C TYR A 552 4.32 -18.21 2.58
N LEU A 553 5.51 -17.83 2.09
CA LEU A 553 6.74 -18.54 2.38
C LEU A 553 7.85 -17.56 2.78
N ARG A 554 8.62 -17.94 3.80
CA ARG A 554 9.85 -17.25 4.22
C ARG A 554 10.93 -18.28 4.50
N LEU A 555 11.97 -18.28 3.68
CA LEU A 555 13.20 -19.01 3.93
C LEU A 555 14.20 -18.02 4.49
N ARG A 556 14.58 -18.15 5.74
CA ARG A 556 15.46 -17.21 6.45
C ARG A 556 16.57 -17.92 7.18
N SER A 557 17.73 -17.25 7.22
CA SER A 557 18.89 -17.61 8.02
C SER A 557 19.46 -16.38 8.69
N ARG A 558 20.16 -16.56 9.81
CA ARG A 558 20.95 -15.51 10.47
C ARG A 558 22.17 -15.15 9.63
N GLY A 559 22.71 -13.94 9.82
CA GLY A 559 23.87 -13.43 9.08
C GLY A 559 23.64 -11.99 8.60
N GLY A 560 23.07 -11.83 7.42
CA GLY A 560 22.75 -10.51 6.87
C GLY A 560 24.00 -9.68 6.56
N VAL A 561 23.81 -8.35 6.52
CA VAL A 561 24.88 -7.39 6.20
C VAL A 561 26.03 -7.46 7.20
N ARG A 562 25.75 -7.73 8.48
CA ARG A 562 26.76 -7.80 9.55
C ARG A 562 27.70 -9.01 9.47
N SER A 563 27.34 -10.03 8.71
CA SER A 563 28.23 -11.18 8.45
C SER A 563 29.18 -10.96 7.28
N LEU A 564 29.05 -9.82 6.59
CA LEU A 564 29.83 -9.53 5.40
C LEU A 564 31.17 -8.86 5.75
N PRO A 565 32.25 -9.16 5.01
CA PRO A 565 33.44 -8.34 4.98
C PRO A 565 33.13 -6.91 4.56
N VAL A 566 33.82 -5.92 5.15
CA VAL A 566 33.57 -4.48 4.91
C VAL A 566 33.64 -4.11 3.43
N GLU A 567 34.50 -4.77 2.66
CA GLU A 567 34.67 -4.56 1.22
C GLU A 567 33.46 -4.99 0.38
N LEU A 568 32.55 -5.80 0.95
CA LEU A 568 31.32 -6.24 0.29
C LEU A 568 30.09 -5.43 0.69
N LEU A 569 30.18 -4.49 1.64
CA LEU A 569 29.06 -3.65 2.06
C LEU A 569 28.44 -2.84 0.89
N PRO A 570 29.21 -2.22 -0.04
CA PRO A 570 28.61 -1.59 -1.20
C PRO A 570 27.84 -2.55 -2.11
N ALA A 571 28.31 -3.80 -2.24
CA ALA A 571 27.66 -4.82 -3.05
C ALA A 571 26.30 -5.26 -2.45
N SER A 572 26.15 -5.24 -1.11
CA SER A 572 24.91 -5.59 -0.45
C SER A 572 23.75 -4.63 -0.77
N GLN A 573 24.05 -3.41 -1.20
CA GLN A 573 23.04 -2.43 -1.64
C GLN A 573 22.51 -2.73 -3.06
N LEU A 574 23.12 -3.67 -3.78
CA LEU A 574 22.78 -4.02 -5.16
C LEU A 574 22.02 -5.36 -5.28
N LEU A 575 21.32 -5.77 -4.23
CA LEU A 575 20.57 -7.04 -4.22
C LEU A 575 19.50 -7.14 -5.31
N GLY A 576 18.94 -6.03 -5.75
CA GLY A 576 18.01 -5.99 -6.87
C GLY A 576 18.57 -6.64 -8.16
N VAL A 577 19.89 -6.74 -8.26
CA VAL A 577 20.56 -7.47 -9.34
C VAL A 577 20.20 -8.96 -9.34
N TRP A 578 20.00 -9.62 -8.20
CA TRP A 578 19.72 -11.06 -8.15
C TRP A 578 18.33 -11.45 -8.69
N GLY A 579 17.36 -10.54 -8.65
CA GLY A 579 16.04 -10.80 -9.25
C GLY A 579 15.94 -10.41 -10.72
N ALA A 580 16.91 -9.64 -11.22
CA ALA A 580 16.79 -8.93 -12.50
C ALA A 580 17.30 -9.72 -13.74
N HIS A 581 17.99 -10.87 -13.58
CA HIS A 581 18.75 -11.48 -14.69
C HIS A 581 18.26 -12.79 -15.22
N GLY A 582 17.41 -13.44 -14.46
CA GLY A 582 17.05 -14.81 -14.72
C GLY A 582 17.62 -15.76 -13.66
N VAL A 583 17.12 -16.97 -13.67
CA VAL A 583 17.38 -17.98 -12.64
C VAL A 583 17.51 -19.36 -13.29
N GLY A 584 18.58 -20.05 -13.00
CA GLY A 584 18.80 -21.40 -13.53
C GLY A 584 18.77 -21.45 -15.05
N PRO A 585 17.88 -22.24 -15.69
CA PRO A 585 17.79 -22.33 -17.14
C PRO A 585 17.11 -21.10 -17.77
N LEU A 586 16.31 -20.33 -16.99
CA LEU A 586 15.51 -19.23 -17.48
C LEU A 586 16.33 -17.95 -17.63
N ASP A 587 16.15 -17.23 -18.72
CA ASP A 587 16.56 -15.83 -18.83
C ASP A 587 15.59 -14.92 -18.05
N ARG A 588 15.82 -13.62 -18.06
CA ARG A 588 15.01 -12.66 -17.35
C ARG A 588 13.53 -12.67 -17.76
N THR A 589 13.26 -12.61 -19.08
CA THR A 589 11.89 -12.60 -19.61
C THR A 589 11.19 -13.93 -19.29
N GLN A 590 11.89 -15.03 -19.47
CA GLN A 590 11.38 -16.36 -19.14
C GLN A 590 11.13 -16.54 -17.64
N THR A 591 11.95 -15.94 -16.78
CA THR A 591 11.76 -15.95 -15.33
C THR A 591 10.48 -15.23 -14.95
N GLN A 592 10.24 -14.02 -15.48
CA GLN A 592 9.00 -13.29 -15.23
C GLN A 592 7.78 -14.07 -15.75
N GLN A 593 7.85 -14.58 -16.97
CA GLN A 593 6.78 -15.40 -17.52
C GLN A 593 6.52 -16.68 -16.71
N PHE A 594 7.59 -17.31 -16.19
CA PHE A 594 7.46 -18.48 -15.32
C PHE A 594 6.75 -18.10 -14.00
N MET A 595 7.08 -16.98 -13.41
CA MET A 595 6.41 -16.45 -12.21
C MET A 595 4.94 -16.15 -12.47
N ASP A 596 4.63 -15.45 -13.56
CA ASP A 596 3.27 -15.06 -13.94
C ASP A 596 2.39 -16.29 -14.19
N VAL A 597 2.90 -17.26 -14.98
CA VAL A 597 2.17 -18.51 -15.34
C VAL A 597 1.93 -19.39 -14.12
N ASN A 598 2.90 -19.47 -13.21
CA ASN A 598 2.78 -20.26 -11.98
C ASN A 598 2.28 -19.42 -10.79
N ARG A 599 1.83 -18.18 -11.00
CA ARG A 599 1.20 -17.31 -10.01
C ARG A 599 2.01 -17.17 -8.71
N LEU A 600 3.30 -17.10 -8.84
CA LEU A 600 4.22 -17.01 -7.72
C LEU A 600 4.91 -15.64 -7.68
N ASP A 601 5.22 -15.22 -6.46
CA ASP A 601 6.10 -14.08 -6.18
C ASP A 601 7.33 -14.58 -5.44
N MET A 602 8.50 -14.01 -5.76
CA MET A 602 9.74 -14.30 -5.05
C MET A 602 10.63 -13.07 -5.01
N TRP A 603 11.21 -12.81 -3.85
CA TRP A 603 12.18 -11.72 -3.67
C TRP A 603 13.27 -12.11 -2.68
N PRO A 604 14.51 -11.59 -2.85
CA PRO A 604 15.56 -11.76 -1.87
C PRO A 604 15.25 -10.96 -0.59
N LEU A 605 15.64 -11.52 0.54
CA LEU A 605 15.59 -10.88 1.85
C LEU A 605 17.02 -10.59 2.31
N LEU A 606 17.29 -9.36 2.71
CA LEU A 606 18.54 -8.98 3.36
C LEU A 606 18.28 -7.85 4.33
N THR A 607 18.62 -8.08 5.58
CA THR A 607 18.62 -7.07 6.65
C THR A 607 20.01 -7.00 7.27
N LEU A 608 20.17 -6.21 8.33
CA LEU A 608 21.43 -6.17 9.06
C LEU A 608 21.86 -7.55 9.58
N SER A 609 20.92 -8.40 9.98
CA SER A 609 21.17 -9.65 10.70
C SER A 609 20.61 -10.92 10.05
N GLN A 610 19.89 -10.79 8.92
CA GLN A 610 19.18 -11.90 8.28
C GLN A 610 19.35 -11.83 6.77
N HIS A 611 19.34 -13.01 6.15
CA HIS A 611 19.25 -13.13 4.67
C HIS A 611 18.38 -14.33 4.29
N GLY A 612 17.96 -14.37 3.03
CA GLY A 612 17.13 -15.46 2.54
C GLY A 612 16.22 -15.08 1.38
N LEU A 613 15.06 -15.75 1.28
CA LEU A 613 14.05 -15.55 0.25
C LEU A 613 12.67 -15.43 0.88
N GLY A 614 11.88 -14.52 0.35
CA GLY A 614 10.45 -14.38 0.66
C GLY A 614 9.61 -14.59 -0.59
N GLY A 615 8.35 -14.97 -0.40
CA GLY A 615 7.44 -15.08 -1.53
C GLY A 615 6.07 -15.62 -1.17
N SER A 616 5.30 -15.86 -2.22
CA SER A 616 3.98 -16.48 -2.16
C SER A 616 3.71 -17.29 -3.43
N SER A 617 2.83 -18.27 -3.34
CA SER A 617 2.30 -19.01 -4.48
C SER A 617 0.86 -19.45 -4.20
N ASP A 618 0.19 -20.02 -5.20
CA ASP A 618 -0.98 -20.81 -4.90
C ASP A 618 -0.59 -22.27 -4.52
N VAL A 619 -1.56 -23.03 -4.03
CA VAL A 619 -1.34 -24.41 -3.52
C VAL A 619 -0.90 -25.36 -4.64
N GLU A 620 -1.36 -25.12 -5.86
CA GLU A 620 -1.05 -25.95 -7.03
C GLU A 620 0.44 -25.80 -7.43
N HIS A 621 0.98 -24.58 -7.40
CA HIS A 621 2.31 -24.23 -7.90
C HIS A 621 3.39 -24.10 -6.82
N LEU A 622 3.19 -24.70 -5.65
CA LEU A 622 4.20 -24.73 -4.57
C LEU A 622 5.54 -25.35 -5.05
N ASP A 623 5.46 -26.37 -5.92
CA ASP A 623 6.65 -27.01 -6.51
C ASP A 623 7.45 -26.05 -7.40
N ALA A 624 6.77 -25.19 -8.16
CA ALA A 624 7.40 -24.16 -8.97
C ALA A 624 8.12 -23.11 -8.10
N TRP A 625 7.52 -22.70 -6.97
CA TRP A 625 8.16 -21.80 -6.01
C TRP A 625 9.44 -22.41 -5.42
N LEU A 626 9.37 -23.67 -4.96
CA LEU A 626 10.52 -24.35 -4.35
C LEU A 626 11.62 -24.66 -5.38
N ALA A 627 11.25 -25.00 -6.60
CA ALA A 627 12.20 -25.17 -7.71
C ALA A 627 12.94 -23.85 -8.03
N MET A 628 12.20 -22.74 -8.09
CA MET A 628 12.76 -21.41 -8.30
C MET A 628 13.64 -20.98 -7.13
N ALA A 629 13.24 -21.22 -5.88
CA ALA A 629 14.03 -20.95 -4.70
C ALA A 629 15.38 -21.68 -4.75
N ARG A 630 15.37 -22.99 -5.09
CA ARG A 630 16.59 -23.75 -5.29
C ARG A 630 17.51 -23.09 -6.33
N GLN A 631 16.99 -22.75 -7.49
CA GLN A 631 17.80 -22.16 -8.56
C GLN A 631 18.29 -20.75 -8.20
N SER A 632 17.49 -19.96 -7.49
CA SER A 632 17.90 -18.64 -6.97
C SER A 632 19.08 -18.75 -6.00
N LEU A 633 19.11 -19.82 -5.18
CA LEU A 633 20.22 -20.10 -4.27
C LEU A 633 21.45 -20.65 -4.99
N LEU A 634 21.31 -21.54 -5.97
CA LEU A 634 22.44 -22.28 -6.55
C LEU A 634 22.96 -21.69 -7.88
N ALA A 635 22.08 -21.08 -8.67
CA ALA A 635 22.37 -20.68 -10.03
C ALA A 635 21.72 -19.34 -10.42
N PRO A 636 21.90 -18.26 -9.64
CA PRO A 636 21.47 -16.94 -10.07
C PRO A 636 22.28 -16.55 -11.33
N LYS A 637 21.59 -16.00 -12.32
CA LYS A 637 22.28 -15.42 -13.46
C LYS A 637 22.71 -14.01 -13.12
N LEU A 638 24.00 -13.77 -13.08
CA LEU A 638 24.58 -12.46 -12.83
C LEU A 638 25.27 -11.99 -14.13
N ASP A 639 24.88 -10.82 -14.61
CA ASP A 639 25.34 -10.25 -15.87
C ASP A 639 26.00 -8.88 -15.66
N ASN A 640 27.10 -8.59 -16.37
CA ASN A 640 27.79 -7.31 -16.24
C ASN A 640 26.98 -6.13 -16.72
N GLN A 641 26.19 -6.28 -17.78
CA GLN A 641 25.44 -5.16 -18.35
C GLN A 641 24.37 -4.68 -17.37
N VAL A 642 23.64 -5.61 -16.73
CA VAL A 642 22.62 -5.26 -15.75
C VAL A 642 23.26 -4.77 -14.45
N LEU A 643 24.41 -5.32 -14.05
CA LEU A 643 25.17 -4.75 -12.94
C LEU A 643 25.52 -3.28 -13.22
N ASP A 644 25.98 -2.96 -14.42
CA ASP A 644 26.33 -1.59 -14.82
C ASP A 644 25.13 -0.65 -14.72
N ASP A 645 23.96 -1.10 -15.17
CA ASP A 645 22.72 -0.34 -15.10
C ASP A 645 22.27 -0.14 -13.65
N VAL A 646 22.19 -1.22 -12.86
CA VAL A 646 21.73 -1.14 -11.45
C VAL A 646 22.69 -0.31 -10.59
N ARG A 647 24.01 -0.49 -10.71
CA ARG A 647 24.97 0.29 -9.93
C ARG A 647 24.97 1.77 -10.32
N THR A 648 24.77 2.09 -11.59
CA THR A 648 24.66 3.46 -12.05
C THR A 648 23.40 4.11 -11.51
N GLN A 649 22.27 3.44 -11.60
CA GLN A 649 21.00 3.89 -11.08
C GLN A 649 21.05 4.10 -9.55
N GLN A 650 21.54 3.12 -8.80
CA GLN A 650 21.64 3.22 -7.33
C GLN A 650 22.60 4.35 -6.90
N ALA A 651 23.73 4.50 -7.58
CA ALA A 651 24.66 5.59 -7.32
C ALA A 651 24.05 6.97 -7.62
N SER A 652 23.24 7.09 -8.66
CA SER A 652 22.50 8.32 -8.98
C SER A 652 21.46 8.63 -7.94
N GLN A 653 20.63 7.67 -7.56
CA GLN A 653 19.63 7.82 -6.51
C GLN A 653 20.25 8.23 -5.17
N LEU A 654 21.35 7.59 -4.78
CA LEU A 654 22.07 7.94 -3.56
C LEU A 654 22.66 9.36 -3.64
N THR A 655 23.20 9.77 -4.80
CA THR A 655 23.70 11.13 -5.01
C THR A 655 22.58 12.15 -4.82
N GLN A 656 21.42 11.90 -5.42
CA GLN A 656 20.25 12.76 -5.30
C GLN A 656 19.74 12.81 -3.85
N TYR A 657 19.62 11.64 -3.20
CA TYR A 657 19.21 11.56 -1.80
C TYR A 657 20.13 12.38 -0.88
N LEU A 658 21.45 12.21 -0.99
CA LEU A 658 22.43 12.96 -0.20
C LEU A 658 22.46 14.45 -0.53
N ALA A 659 21.98 14.86 -1.69
CA ALA A 659 21.82 16.28 -2.05
C ALA A 659 20.60 16.91 -1.36
N THR A 660 19.63 16.13 -0.88
CA THR A 660 18.48 16.66 -0.13
C THR A 660 18.86 17.06 1.30
N ALA A 661 18.11 17.99 1.89
CA ALA A 661 18.29 18.36 3.29
C ALA A 661 18.04 17.16 4.22
N GLN A 662 17.03 16.31 3.91
CA GLN A 662 16.71 15.11 4.67
C GLN A 662 17.83 14.06 4.61
N GLY A 663 18.40 13.82 3.43
CA GLY A 663 19.49 12.86 3.27
C GLY A 663 20.73 13.27 4.08
N ARG A 664 21.08 14.56 4.06
CA ARG A 664 22.17 15.11 4.89
C ARG A 664 21.89 15.02 6.38
N PHE A 665 20.65 15.28 6.80
CA PHE A 665 20.23 15.14 8.19
C PHE A 665 20.34 13.70 8.68
N ASN A 666 19.80 12.74 7.95
CA ASN A 666 19.89 11.33 8.29
C ASN A 666 21.34 10.85 8.35
N GLN A 667 22.18 11.23 7.37
CA GLN A 667 23.61 10.90 7.37
C GLN A 667 24.33 11.50 8.60
N ALA A 668 24.01 12.74 8.96
CA ALA A 668 24.59 13.38 10.16
C ALA A 668 24.14 12.69 11.46
N LEU A 669 22.86 12.24 11.53
CA LEU A 669 22.35 11.46 12.64
C LEU A 669 23.11 10.14 12.81
N ASP A 670 23.28 9.37 11.72
CA ASP A 670 23.96 8.08 11.76
C ASP A 670 25.43 8.25 12.14
N GLN A 671 26.11 9.22 11.58
CA GLN A 671 27.50 9.54 11.97
C GLN A 671 27.64 9.99 13.44
N HIS A 672 26.61 10.64 13.97
CA HIS A 672 26.59 11.08 15.37
C HIS A 672 26.32 9.93 16.34
N LEU A 673 25.39 9.05 15.97
CA LEU A 673 25.02 7.88 16.77
C LEU A 673 26.07 6.79 16.70
N PHE A 674 26.64 6.55 15.53
CA PHE A 674 27.51 5.41 15.25
C PHE A 674 28.84 5.86 14.62
N PRO A 675 29.64 6.69 15.32
CA PRO A 675 30.88 7.23 14.75
C PRO A 675 31.84 6.09 14.41
N HIS A 676 32.34 6.09 13.17
CA HIS A 676 33.26 5.10 12.61
C HIS A 676 32.69 3.69 12.48
N ASN A 677 31.38 3.50 12.51
CA ASN A 677 30.76 2.21 12.26
C ASN A 677 30.44 2.05 10.78
N ARG A 678 31.26 1.27 10.08
CA ARG A 678 31.13 1.01 8.65
C ARG A 678 29.82 0.31 8.25
N TYR A 679 29.14 -0.38 9.16
CA TYR A 679 27.87 -1.04 8.91
C TYR A 679 26.66 -0.12 9.06
N ALA A 680 26.82 1.01 9.73
CA ALA A 680 25.83 2.06 9.83
C ALA A 680 26.02 3.18 8.79
N GLU A 681 27.17 3.22 8.11
CA GLU A 681 27.45 4.19 7.06
C GLU A 681 26.85 3.79 5.72
N LEU A 682 26.18 4.70 5.05
CA LEU A 682 25.80 4.52 3.64
C LEU A 682 27.07 4.49 2.76
N PRO A 683 27.16 3.60 1.77
CA PRO A 683 28.27 3.65 0.83
C PRO A 683 28.23 4.96 0.04
N THR A 684 29.37 5.40 -0.44
CA THR A 684 29.42 6.56 -1.34
C THR A 684 28.94 6.16 -2.75
N PRO A 685 28.41 7.11 -3.56
CA PRO A 685 28.07 6.83 -4.95
C PRO A 685 29.24 6.28 -5.77
N ALA A 686 30.46 6.71 -5.47
CA ALA A 686 31.66 6.20 -6.11
C ALA A 686 31.94 4.73 -5.77
N GLN A 687 31.73 4.31 -4.51
CA GLN A 687 31.85 2.92 -4.10
C GLN A 687 30.81 2.02 -4.78
N LEU A 688 29.56 2.49 -4.91
CA LEU A 688 28.54 1.75 -5.65
C LEU A 688 28.91 1.54 -7.11
N LYS A 689 29.42 2.57 -7.79
CA LYS A 689 29.87 2.49 -9.18
C LYS A 689 31.05 1.52 -9.39
N GLN A 690 31.84 1.25 -8.37
CA GLN A 690 33.00 0.38 -8.40
C GLN A 690 32.68 -1.10 -8.09
N VAL A 691 31.45 -1.39 -7.66
CA VAL A 691 31.06 -2.78 -7.38
C VAL A 691 31.21 -3.64 -8.62
N SER A 692 31.94 -4.74 -8.48
CA SER A 692 32.24 -5.71 -9.54
C SER A 692 31.34 -6.94 -9.46
N LEU A 693 31.19 -7.64 -10.57
CA LEU A 693 30.50 -8.94 -10.63
C LEU A 693 31.11 -9.96 -9.66
N LYS A 694 32.43 -9.92 -9.48
CA LYS A 694 33.15 -10.79 -8.55
C LYS A 694 32.73 -10.54 -7.09
N GLN A 695 32.47 -9.29 -6.71
CA GLN A 695 32.00 -8.96 -5.36
C GLN A 695 30.56 -9.44 -5.15
N LEU A 696 29.68 -9.33 -6.16
CA LEU A 696 28.33 -9.90 -6.07
C LEU A 696 28.34 -11.43 -5.99
N GLN A 697 29.22 -12.09 -6.72
CA GLN A 697 29.42 -13.54 -6.63
C GLN A 697 29.93 -13.95 -5.26
N ALA A 698 30.90 -13.20 -4.70
CA ALA A 698 31.42 -13.45 -3.36
C ALA A 698 30.33 -13.25 -2.29
N LEU A 699 29.54 -12.20 -2.41
CA LEU A 699 28.38 -11.93 -1.55
C LEU A 699 27.38 -13.09 -1.58
N HIS A 700 26.99 -13.52 -2.78
CA HIS A 700 26.09 -14.65 -2.98
C HIS A 700 26.65 -15.94 -2.35
N GLN A 701 27.95 -16.21 -2.55
CA GLN A 701 28.61 -17.40 -2.00
C GLN A 701 28.59 -17.38 -0.46
N ILE A 702 28.83 -16.21 0.17
CA ILE A 702 28.74 -16.07 1.63
C ILE A 702 27.34 -16.42 2.12
N PHE A 703 26.31 -15.87 1.48
CA PHE A 703 24.93 -16.12 1.93
C PHE A 703 24.54 -17.59 1.84
N ILE A 704 24.93 -18.31 0.79
CA ILE A 704 24.63 -19.74 0.69
C ILE A 704 25.45 -20.55 1.68
N SER A 705 26.71 -20.19 1.89
CA SER A 705 27.60 -20.94 2.80
C SER A 705 27.34 -20.65 4.29
N THR A 706 26.36 -19.82 4.62
CA THR A 706 26.02 -19.43 5.99
C THR A 706 24.53 -19.63 6.33
N MET A 707 23.95 -20.70 5.79
CA MET A 707 22.52 -21.02 5.99
C MET A 707 22.30 -22.24 6.91
N GLN A 708 23.25 -22.60 7.76
CA GLN A 708 23.15 -23.80 8.62
C GLN A 708 21.89 -23.78 9.52
N ASP A 709 21.46 -22.61 9.97
CA ASP A 709 20.30 -22.41 10.84
C ASP A 709 19.03 -22.00 10.04
N ALA A 710 19.03 -22.21 8.74
CA ALA A 710 17.90 -21.80 7.90
C ALA A 710 16.61 -22.52 8.30
N GLU A 711 15.55 -21.75 8.36
CA GLU A 711 14.17 -22.27 8.50
C GLU A 711 13.29 -21.76 7.36
N LEU A 712 12.57 -22.70 6.73
CA LEU A 712 11.49 -22.39 5.80
C LEU A 712 10.17 -22.39 6.57
N VAL A 713 9.58 -21.22 6.75
CA VAL A 713 8.25 -21.06 7.36
C VAL A 713 7.22 -20.91 6.26
N VAL A 714 6.16 -21.71 6.33
CA VAL A 714 5.07 -21.77 5.36
C VAL A 714 3.75 -21.58 6.09
N VAL A 715 2.92 -20.63 5.64
CA VAL A 715 1.58 -20.39 6.16
C VAL A 715 0.58 -20.40 5.02
N GLY A 716 -0.45 -21.24 5.10
CA GLY A 716 -1.45 -21.33 4.04
C GLY A 716 -2.37 -22.56 4.14
N ASP A 717 -3.29 -22.66 3.22
CA ASP A 717 -4.23 -23.80 3.14
C ASP A 717 -3.59 -24.97 2.39
N VAL A 718 -2.58 -25.58 3.01
CA VAL A 718 -1.76 -26.62 2.38
C VAL A 718 -1.51 -27.78 3.35
N ASP A 719 -1.43 -29.00 2.80
CA ASP A 719 -1.05 -30.19 3.56
C ASP A 719 0.45 -30.13 3.92
N PRO A 720 0.83 -30.17 5.21
CA PRO A 720 2.21 -30.22 5.64
C PRO A 720 3.03 -31.33 4.99
N ALA A 721 2.44 -32.51 4.79
CA ALA A 721 3.14 -33.63 4.15
C ALA A 721 3.56 -33.32 2.70
N LYS A 722 2.72 -32.62 1.95
CA LYS A 722 3.04 -32.12 0.60
C LYS A 722 4.21 -31.14 0.65
N VAL A 723 4.18 -30.17 1.59
CA VAL A 723 5.26 -29.18 1.75
C VAL A 723 6.57 -29.86 2.09
N PHE A 724 6.58 -30.78 3.05
CA PHE A 724 7.77 -31.49 3.49
C PHE A 724 8.40 -32.32 2.36
N ALA A 725 7.58 -33.07 1.61
CA ALA A 725 8.05 -33.86 0.48
C ALA A 725 8.68 -32.98 -0.63
N LEU A 726 8.05 -31.85 -0.96
CA LEU A 726 8.55 -30.92 -1.97
C LEU A 726 9.80 -30.18 -1.48
N ALA A 727 9.85 -29.75 -0.21
CA ALA A 727 11.03 -29.14 0.40
C ALA A 727 12.22 -30.11 0.42
N ALA A 728 12.00 -31.36 0.80
CA ALA A 728 13.03 -32.40 0.75
C ALA A 728 13.53 -32.62 -0.69
N ARG A 729 12.63 -32.64 -1.68
CA ARG A 729 12.97 -32.79 -3.10
C ARG A 729 13.82 -31.63 -3.62
N TYR A 730 13.45 -30.39 -3.38
CA TYR A 730 14.07 -29.24 -4.01
C TYR A 730 15.17 -28.61 -3.16
N LEU A 731 14.98 -28.53 -1.82
CA LEU A 731 15.90 -27.83 -0.92
C LEU A 731 16.78 -28.77 -0.09
N GLY A 732 16.32 -29.99 0.22
CA GLY A 732 17.01 -30.90 1.12
C GLY A 732 18.34 -31.46 0.64
N GLY A 733 18.67 -31.29 -0.64
CA GLY A 733 19.97 -31.66 -1.23
C GLY A 733 20.95 -30.48 -1.37
N ILE A 734 20.62 -29.29 -0.86
CA ILE A 734 21.49 -28.12 -0.87
C ILE A 734 22.45 -28.20 0.31
N ASP A 735 23.74 -27.92 0.09
CA ASP A 735 24.69 -27.69 1.17
C ASP A 735 24.45 -26.29 1.75
N LEU A 736 24.05 -26.22 3.02
CA LEU A 736 23.73 -24.98 3.73
C LEU A 736 24.96 -24.33 4.39
N GLY A 737 26.12 -24.96 4.30
CA GLY A 737 27.38 -24.47 4.85
C GLY A 737 27.41 -24.45 6.38
N GLY A 738 27.93 -23.38 6.97
CA GLY A 738 28.14 -23.21 8.40
C GLY A 738 27.38 -22.06 9.03
N GLU A 739 27.76 -21.73 10.24
CA GLU A 739 27.26 -20.53 10.94
C GLU A 739 27.93 -19.26 10.38
N PRO A 740 27.22 -18.11 10.36
CA PRO A 740 27.80 -16.85 9.95
C PRO A 740 28.87 -16.37 10.95
N GLU A 741 29.97 -15.84 10.43
CA GLU A 741 30.92 -15.09 11.24
C GLU A 741 30.41 -13.66 11.45
N TRP A 742 30.10 -13.30 12.68
CA TRP A 742 29.60 -11.97 13.00
C TRP A 742 30.75 -10.97 13.16
N ALA A 743 30.66 -9.86 12.45
CA ALA A 743 31.53 -8.74 12.67
C ALA A 743 31.32 -8.16 14.08
N ARG A 744 32.33 -8.22 14.90
CA ARG A 744 32.36 -7.62 16.24
C ARG A 744 32.66 -6.12 16.13
N TYR A 745 31.66 -5.33 15.74
CA TYR A 745 31.74 -3.89 15.81
C TYR A 745 30.83 -3.42 16.95
N PRO A 746 31.37 -3.03 18.09
CA PRO A 746 30.55 -2.43 19.13
C PRO A 746 29.98 -1.13 18.59
N PHE A 747 28.69 -0.96 18.71
CA PHE A 747 28.07 0.36 18.53
C PHE A 747 28.50 1.20 19.72
N LEU A 748 29.49 2.06 19.54
CA LEU A 748 29.96 2.98 20.56
C LEU A 748 29.00 4.15 20.64
N LEU A 749 28.13 4.13 21.65
CA LEU A 749 27.30 5.26 21.99
C LEU A 749 28.15 6.41 22.53
N ARG A 750 27.99 7.59 21.98
CA ARG A 750 28.53 8.81 22.59
C ARG A 750 27.81 9.08 23.92
N GLN A 751 28.57 9.21 24.99
CA GLN A 751 28.03 9.49 26.33
C GLN A 751 27.58 10.94 26.54
N SER A 752 27.69 11.83 25.53
CA SER A 752 27.27 13.22 25.64
C SER A 752 25.88 13.42 25.04
N LYS A 753 25.12 14.38 25.55
CA LYS A 753 23.83 14.85 25.00
C LYS A 753 24.08 15.95 23.96
N PRO A 754 24.56 15.64 22.75
CA PRO A 754 24.76 16.69 21.75
C PRO A 754 23.43 17.09 21.14
N LEU A 755 23.27 18.41 20.96
CA LEU A 755 22.22 18.91 20.09
C LEU A 755 22.76 18.93 18.66
N LEU A 756 22.20 18.10 17.79
CA LEU A 756 22.42 18.17 16.35
C LEU A 756 21.38 19.10 15.74
N ARG A 757 21.79 20.19 15.11
CA ARG A 757 20.88 21.04 14.33
C ARG A 757 21.29 21.00 12.86
N GLN A 758 20.33 20.72 11.99
CA GLN A 758 20.49 20.77 10.55
C GLN A 758 19.43 21.69 9.95
N ASP A 759 19.86 22.58 9.08
CA ASP A 759 18.94 23.47 8.37
C ASP A 759 18.18 22.70 7.28
N ASN A 760 16.86 22.91 7.26
CA ASN A 760 15.94 22.44 6.23
C ASN A 760 15.35 23.64 5.48
N PRO A 761 15.95 24.09 4.38
CA PRO A 761 15.40 25.18 3.59
C PRO A 761 14.15 24.77 2.80
N GLU A 762 13.83 23.48 2.77
CA GLU A 762 12.80 22.89 1.97
C GLU A 762 11.47 22.71 2.73
N ASP A 763 11.43 23.10 4.02
CA ASP A 763 10.22 22.93 4.83
C ASP A 763 10.03 24.14 5.76
N ARG A 764 8.78 24.40 6.15
CA ARG A 764 8.41 25.39 7.15
C ARG A 764 8.15 24.79 8.52
N THR A 765 8.07 23.47 8.60
CA THR A 765 7.96 22.74 9.84
C THR A 765 9.31 22.35 10.37
N LEU A 766 9.37 22.12 11.68
CA LEU A 766 10.55 21.70 12.39
C LEU A 766 10.31 20.31 12.95
N VAL A 767 11.27 19.41 12.74
CA VAL A 767 11.25 18.08 13.35
C VAL A 767 12.17 18.07 14.56
N ILE A 768 11.63 17.76 15.73
CA ILE A 768 12.39 17.41 16.91
C ILE A 768 12.55 15.90 16.94
N GLU A 769 13.77 15.41 17.01
CA GLU A 769 14.06 13.99 17.10
C GLU A 769 14.89 13.70 18.34
N SER A 770 14.38 12.84 19.21
CA SER A 770 15.10 12.36 20.39
C SER A 770 15.37 10.88 20.23
N ARG A 771 16.62 10.48 20.32
CA ARG A 771 17.06 9.08 20.27
C ARG A 771 17.68 8.68 21.60
N LEU A 772 17.13 7.64 22.21
CA LEU A 772 17.59 7.05 23.46
C LEU A 772 18.15 5.67 23.15
N SER A 773 19.44 5.48 23.36
CA SER A 773 20.11 4.23 23.04
C SER A 773 20.63 3.58 24.31
N VAL A 774 20.35 2.29 24.45
CA VAL A 774 20.68 1.48 25.62
C VAL A 774 21.33 0.18 25.20
N PRO A 775 22.21 -0.41 26.05
CA PRO A 775 22.61 -1.79 25.88
C PRO A 775 21.37 -2.69 25.79
N ALA A 776 21.41 -3.68 24.90
CA ALA A 776 20.32 -4.63 24.79
C ALA A 776 20.15 -5.37 26.12
N MET A 777 18.90 -5.50 26.55
CA MET A 777 18.51 -6.35 27.67
C MET A 777 18.38 -7.81 27.20
N GLN A 778 17.99 -8.68 28.10
CA GLN A 778 17.64 -10.06 27.77
C GLN A 778 16.61 -10.07 26.64
N ASP A 779 16.88 -10.77 25.55
CA ASP A 779 16.01 -10.90 24.41
C ASP A 779 15.19 -12.19 24.56
N ASP A 780 14.02 -12.03 25.14
CA ASP A 780 12.97 -13.04 25.16
C ASP A 780 11.63 -12.43 24.72
N LEU A 781 10.65 -13.27 24.46
CA LEU A 781 9.37 -12.81 23.94
C LEU A 781 8.63 -11.87 24.92
N ALA A 782 8.77 -12.10 26.24
CA ALA A 782 8.13 -11.24 27.24
C ALA A 782 8.73 -9.83 27.24
N HIS A 783 10.07 -9.69 27.15
CA HIS A 783 10.72 -8.39 27.02
C HIS A 783 10.37 -7.73 25.70
N ARG A 784 10.29 -8.48 24.61
CA ARG A 784 9.86 -7.95 23.31
C ARG A 784 8.47 -7.33 23.38
N LEU A 785 7.50 -8.04 23.95
CA LEU A 785 6.13 -7.55 24.12
C LEU A 785 6.04 -6.38 25.10
N ALA A 786 6.88 -6.39 26.17
CA ALA A 786 6.98 -5.26 27.10
C ALA A 786 7.49 -3.98 26.42
N HIS A 787 8.41 -4.09 25.46
CA HIS A 787 8.83 -2.97 24.62
C HIS A 787 7.67 -2.43 23.78
N ASP A 788 6.88 -3.31 23.12
CA ASP A 788 5.72 -2.88 22.33
C ASP A 788 4.67 -2.15 23.21
N MET A 789 4.51 -2.60 24.48
CA MET A 789 3.67 -1.90 25.46
C MET A 789 4.25 -0.53 25.83
N LEU A 790 5.56 -0.43 26.09
CA LEU A 790 6.21 0.85 26.41
C LEU A 790 6.07 1.86 25.28
N LEU A 791 6.23 1.43 24.03
CA LEU A 791 6.02 2.31 22.85
C LEU A 791 4.60 2.89 22.83
N ARG A 792 3.59 2.06 23.07
CA ARG A 792 2.18 2.51 23.12
C ARG A 792 1.95 3.54 24.24
N ILE A 793 2.54 3.31 25.42
CA ILE A 793 2.42 4.24 26.56
C ILE A 793 3.09 5.57 26.23
N LEU A 794 4.29 5.57 25.70
CA LEU A 794 5.00 6.80 25.31
C LEU A 794 4.29 7.57 24.22
N GLN A 795 3.86 6.88 23.16
CA GLN A 795 3.10 7.46 22.05
C GLN A 795 1.86 8.19 22.59
N GLN A 796 1.03 7.48 23.36
CA GLN A 796 -0.22 8.00 23.88
C GLN A 796 -0.01 9.19 24.80
N ARG A 797 0.97 9.12 25.70
CA ARG A 797 1.24 10.19 26.67
C ARG A 797 1.71 11.47 25.98
N LEU A 798 2.62 11.33 25.01
CA LEU A 798 3.12 12.47 24.25
C LEU A 798 2.07 13.04 23.32
N GLU A 799 1.22 12.23 22.72
CA GLU A 799 0.08 12.72 21.92
C GLU A 799 -0.90 13.50 22.78
N ASN A 800 -1.32 12.97 23.93
CA ASN A 800 -2.23 13.63 24.84
C ASN A 800 -1.68 14.99 25.31
N GLN A 801 -0.39 15.10 25.59
CA GLN A 801 0.20 16.34 26.03
C GLN A 801 0.46 17.32 24.90
N LEU A 802 1.18 16.90 23.85
CA LEU A 802 1.66 17.80 22.82
C LEU A 802 0.58 18.20 21.81
N ARG A 803 -0.29 17.25 21.46
CA ARG A 803 -1.36 17.47 20.50
C ARG A 803 -2.63 17.97 21.19
N GLU A 804 -3.14 17.19 22.14
CA GLU A 804 -4.48 17.43 22.69
C GLU A 804 -4.52 18.57 23.72
N ALA A 805 -3.53 18.60 24.63
CA ALA A 805 -3.52 19.62 25.70
C ALA A 805 -2.92 20.96 25.24
N LEU A 806 -1.84 20.92 24.46
CA LEU A 806 -1.08 22.10 24.09
C LEU A 806 -1.26 22.54 22.63
N GLY A 807 -1.81 21.70 21.76
CA GLY A 807 -1.99 22.02 20.33
C GLY A 807 -0.69 22.36 19.61
N LEU A 808 0.44 21.75 20.01
CA LEU A 808 1.77 22.06 19.49
C LEU A 808 2.14 21.28 18.23
N THR A 809 1.53 20.12 18.05
CA THR A 809 1.86 19.20 16.94
C THR A 809 0.61 18.59 16.36
N TYR A 810 0.71 18.20 15.06
CA TYR A 810 -0.28 17.33 14.44
C TYR A 810 -0.11 15.87 14.84
N GLY A 811 1.14 15.42 15.06
CA GLY A 811 1.41 14.05 15.45
C GLY A 811 2.77 13.83 16.08
N VAL A 812 2.81 12.80 16.89
CA VAL A 812 4.00 12.26 17.53
C VAL A 812 4.24 10.86 16.98
N ALA A 813 5.48 10.50 16.69
CA ALA A 813 5.88 9.14 16.36
C ALA A 813 6.87 8.64 17.40
N VAL A 814 6.60 7.47 17.97
CA VAL A 814 7.50 6.77 18.88
C VAL A 814 7.79 5.41 18.28
N ASP A 815 9.04 5.21 17.88
CA ASP A 815 9.50 4.01 17.22
C ASP A 815 10.64 3.36 18.00
N MET A 816 10.87 2.08 17.78
CA MET A 816 12.02 1.37 18.34
C MET A 816 12.64 0.49 17.27
N ASP A 817 13.93 0.68 17.06
CA ASP A 817 14.74 -0.28 16.35
C ASP A 817 15.15 -1.40 17.33
N TYR A 818 14.62 -2.60 17.08
CA TYR A 818 15.14 -3.82 17.67
C TYR A 818 16.24 -4.34 16.74
N PRO A 819 17.50 -4.05 17.03
CA PRO A 819 18.53 -4.80 16.38
C PRO A 819 18.34 -6.26 16.80
N SER A 820 18.61 -7.18 15.89
CA SER A 820 18.64 -8.60 16.24
C SER A 820 19.43 -8.83 17.51
N THR A 821 19.18 -9.95 18.18
CA THR A 821 19.84 -10.46 19.39
C THR A 821 21.34 -10.20 19.48
N ASP A 822 21.99 -9.98 18.35
CA ASP A 822 23.44 -9.80 18.22
C ASP A 822 23.91 -8.35 18.29
N MET A 823 23.02 -7.37 18.27
CA MET A 823 23.38 -5.94 18.25
C MET A 823 23.45 -5.29 19.64
N GLN A 824 23.59 -5.90 20.69
CA GLN A 824 23.85 -5.36 22.04
C GLN A 824 23.33 -3.93 22.34
N LEU A 825 22.41 -3.43 21.49
CA LEU A 825 21.90 -2.06 21.51
C LEU A 825 20.43 -2.00 21.10
N ASN A 826 19.60 -1.34 21.89
CA ASN A 826 18.24 -0.95 21.53
C ASN A 826 18.16 0.57 21.36
N LEU A 827 17.45 1.04 20.35
CA LEU A 827 17.29 2.45 20.01
C LEU A 827 15.81 2.84 20.07
N LEU A 828 15.44 3.66 21.05
CA LEU A 828 14.12 4.30 21.13
C LEU A 828 14.18 5.66 20.45
N GLN A 829 13.26 5.93 19.56
CA GLN A 829 13.17 7.15 18.80
C GLN A 829 11.82 7.85 19.06
N ILE A 830 11.87 9.13 19.40
CA ILE A 830 10.71 10.00 19.53
C ILE A 830 10.85 11.10 18.49
N ARG A 831 9.88 11.25 17.62
CA ARG A 831 9.85 12.26 16.57
C ARG A 831 8.58 13.11 16.68
N VAL A 832 8.74 14.42 16.70
CA VAL A 832 7.63 15.38 16.80
C VAL A 832 7.79 16.48 15.75
N LEU A 833 6.72 16.73 15.02
CA LEU A 833 6.65 17.77 13.99
C LEU A 833 5.94 18.99 14.55
N VAL A 834 6.61 20.15 14.59
CA VAL A 834 6.07 21.39 15.20
C VAL A 834 6.29 22.61 14.32
N ALA A 835 5.56 23.69 14.59
CA ALA A 835 5.90 25.01 14.04
C ALA A 835 7.22 25.53 14.62
N PRO A 836 8.07 26.24 13.85
CA PRO A 836 9.38 26.68 14.31
C PRO A 836 9.39 27.57 15.55
N ASP A 837 8.34 28.39 15.73
CA ASP A 837 8.14 29.24 16.90
C ASP A 837 7.69 28.45 18.15
N LYS A 838 7.34 27.20 17.99
CA LYS A 838 6.90 26.28 19.06
C LYS A 838 8.00 25.29 19.49
N GLN A 839 9.21 25.40 18.98
CA GLN A 839 10.29 24.44 19.23
C GLN A 839 10.58 24.31 20.74
N GLU A 840 10.81 25.42 21.44
CA GLU A 840 11.20 25.41 22.86
C GLU A 840 10.09 24.84 23.73
N GLU A 841 8.84 25.26 23.50
CA GLU A 841 7.66 24.79 24.22
C GLU A 841 7.47 23.27 24.04
N ALA A 842 7.64 22.75 22.83
CA ALA A 842 7.53 21.32 22.56
C ALA A 842 8.67 20.52 23.19
N GLN A 843 9.91 21.01 23.14
CA GLN A 843 11.05 20.37 23.79
C GLN A 843 10.90 20.30 25.31
N GLU A 844 10.40 21.38 25.94
CA GLU A 844 10.10 21.43 27.37
C GLU A 844 8.99 20.45 27.72
N ALA A 845 7.89 20.39 26.94
CA ALA A 845 6.80 19.46 27.17
C ALA A 845 7.24 17.98 27.03
N ILE A 846 8.07 17.64 26.04
CA ILE A 846 8.65 16.29 25.92
C ILE A 846 9.48 15.97 27.17
N ALA A 847 10.40 16.86 27.56
CA ALA A 847 11.26 16.66 28.73
C ALA A 847 10.47 16.53 30.03
N GLU A 848 9.41 17.31 30.20
CA GLU A 848 8.51 17.23 31.35
C GLU A 848 7.80 15.86 31.39
N GLN A 849 7.27 15.37 30.27
CA GLN A 849 6.60 14.07 30.23
C GLN A 849 7.55 12.91 30.53
N LEU A 850 8.78 12.97 30.02
CA LEU A 850 9.79 11.98 30.34
C LEU A 850 10.23 12.06 31.82
N ALA A 851 10.31 13.26 32.40
CA ALA A 851 10.58 13.47 33.83
C ALA A 851 9.44 12.97 34.71
N LEU A 852 8.19 13.19 34.32
CA LEU A 852 7.01 12.67 35.03
C LEU A 852 6.97 11.15 35.02
N LEU A 853 7.37 10.53 33.91
CA LEU A 853 7.54 9.07 33.84
C LEU A 853 8.61 8.55 34.81
N LEU A 854 9.72 9.26 34.93
CA LEU A 854 10.78 8.89 35.88
C LEU A 854 10.33 9.01 37.34
N ASP A 855 9.55 10.04 37.66
CA ASP A 855 9.09 10.35 39.04
C ASP A 855 7.89 9.50 39.45
N LYS A 856 6.83 9.47 38.60
CA LYS A 856 5.55 8.83 38.92
C LYS A 856 5.39 7.42 38.34
N GLY A 857 6.18 7.09 37.31
CA GLY A 857 6.05 5.83 36.58
C GLY A 857 4.86 5.81 35.61
N ILE A 858 4.45 4.61 35.26
CA ILE A 858 3.25 4.32 34.46
C ILE A 858 2.05 4.08 35.38
N SER A 859 0.85 4.43 34.97
CA SER A 859 -0.37 4.12 35.70
C SER A 859 -0.92 2.75 35.34
N GLU A 860 -1.74 2.15 36.23
CA GLU A 860 -2.45 0.89 35.93
C GLU A 860 -3.35 1.01 34.69
N GLN A 861 -3.94 2.18 34.45
CA GLN A 861 -4.75 2.43 33.29
C GLN A 861 -3.89 2.38 32.00
N GLU A 862 -2.76 3.08 31.92
CA GLU A 862 -1.85 3.07 30.78
C GLU A 862 -1.32 1.66 30.49
N PHE A 863 -0.93 0.95 31.52
CA PHE A 863 -0.48 -0.43 31.43
C PHE A 863 -1.56 -1.35 30.84
N THR A 864 -2.80 -1.25 31.34
CA THR A 864 -3.92 -2.07 30.89
C THR A 864 -4.32 -1.75 29.44
N GLN A 865 -4.32 -0.48 29.07
CA GLN A 865 -4.61 0.00 27.70
C GLN A 865 -3.53 -0.51 26.74
N ALA A 866 -2.25 -0.31 27.04
CA ALA A 866 -1.15 -0.75 26.19
C ALA A 866 -1.16 -2.28 25.97
N ARG A 867 -1.40 -3.05 27.04
CA ARG A 867 -1.55 -4.50 26.94
C ARG A 867 -2.71 -4.90 26.03
N GLY A 868 -3.85 -4.22 26.13
CA GLY A 868 -5.01 -4.45 25.29
C GLY A 868 -4.75 -4.13 23.81
N GLN A 869 -4.03 -3.06 23.52
CA GLN A 869 -3.63 -2.66 22.17
C GLN A 869 -2.65 -3.67 21.55
N VAL A 870 -1.63 -4.12 22.30
CA VAL A 870 -0.69 -5.14 21.83
C VAL A 870 -1.43 -6.46 21.56
N ALA A 871 -2.34 -6.88 22.46
CA ALA A 871 -3.15 -8.07 22.26
C ALA A 871 -4.00 -8.00 20.97
N THR A 872 -4.65 -6.87 20.73
CA THR A 872 -5.45 -6.65 19.52
C THR A 872 -4.59 -6.69 18.25
N SER A 873 -3.45 -5.99 18.26
CA SER A 873 -2.51 -6.01 17.13
C SER A 873 -2.01 -7.42 16.81
N LEU A 874 -1.65 -8.20 17.82
CA LEU A 874 -1.22 -9.59 17.64
C LEU A 874 -2.35 -10.47 17.09
N GLN A 875 -3.58 -10.31 17.57
CA GLN A 875 -4.73 -11.06 17.04
C GLN A 875 -4.95 -10.74 15.55
N ASP A 876 -4.86 -9.48 15.15
CA ASP A 876 -5.01 -9.07 13.75
C ASP A 876 -3.90 -9.68 12.87
N ILE A 877 -2.65 -9.72 13.35
CA ILE A 877 -1.55 -10.39 12.65
C ILE A 877 -1.83 -11.89 12.48
N TRP A 878 -2.28 -12.58 13.54
CA TRP A 878 -2.58 -14.01 13.49
C TRP A 878 -3.77 -14.38 12.59
N ARG A 879 -4.63 -13.43 12.28
CA ARG A 879 -5.76 -13.57 11.34
C ARG A 879 -5.37 -13.32 9.88
N GLN A 880 -4.18 -12.78 9.64
CA GLN A 880 -3.68 -12.47 8.29
C GLN A 880 -2.52 -13.42 7.93
N PRO A 881 -2.71 -14.42 7.04
CA PRO A 881 -1.67 -15.40 6.72
C PRO A 881 -0.34 -14.78 6.26
N ALA A 882 -0.39 -13.70 5.48
CA ALA A 882 0.79 -12.96 5.02
C ALA A 882 1.57 -12.29 6.16
N ALA A 883 0.87 -11.73 7.16
CA ALA A 883 1.49 -11.15 8.35
C ALA A 883 1.96 -12.23 9.33
N THR A 884 1.20 -13.32 9.46
CA THR A 884 1.57 -14.46 10.29
C THR A 884 2.89 -15.10 9.88
N VAL A 885 3.13 -15.33 8.56
CA VAL A 885 4.39 -15.92 8.11
C VAL A 885 5.58 -15.01 8.43
N GLU A 886 5.39 -13.71 8.36
CA GLU A 886 6.41 -12.73 8.70
C GLU A 886 6.74 -12.76 10.18
N LEU A 887 5.74 -12.61 11.05
CA LEU A 887 5.91 -12.65 12.50
C LEU A 887 6.52 -13.97 12.97
N LEU A 888 5.94 -15.10 12.52
CA LEU A 888 6.40 -16.43 12.91
C LEU A 888 7.86 -16.67 12.51
N SER A 889 8.24 -16.29 11.28
CA SER A 889 9.61 -16.45 10.81
C SER A 889 10.61 -15.54 11.57
N GLN A 890 10.21 -14.32 11.94
CA GLN A 890 11.04 -13.42 12.75
C GLN A 890 11.24 -13.95 14.16
N TYR A 891 10.18 -14.38 14.83
CA TYR A 891 10.24 -14.88 16.19
C TYR A 891 11.01 -16.19 16.27
N ARG A 892 10.86 -17.06 15.28
CA ARG A 892 11.63 -18.30 15.17
C ARG A 892 13.12 -18.04 14.99
N LEU A 893 13.48 -17.10 14.13
CA LEU A 893 14.87 -16.75 13.90
C LEU A 893 15.51 -16.06 15.11
N ALA A 894 14.73 -15.31 15.90
CA ALA A 894 15.15 -14.76 17.18
C ALA A 894 15.40 -15.85 18.26
N GLY A 895 14.95 -17.08 18.00
CA GLY A 895 15.14 -18.20 18.90
C GLY A 895 14.10 -18.33 20.02
N TYR A 896 12.97 -17.60 19.90
CA TYR A 896 11.90 -17.70 20.90
C TYR A 896 11.28 -19.09 20.90
N PRO A 897 10.99 -19.65 22.10
CA PRO A 897 10.32 -20.96 22.20
C PRO A 897 9.01 -21.00 21.41
N LEU A 898 8.80 -22.06 20.64
CA LEU A 898 7.64 -22.17 19.78
C LEU A 898 6.32 -22.12 20.56
N GLU A 899 6.30 -22.72 21.75
CA GLU A 899 5.16 -22.72 22.65
C GLU A 899 4.77 -21.32 23.10
N GLU A 900 5.75 -20.47 23.42
CA GLU A 900 5.52 -19.07 23.77
C GLU A 900 5.01 -18.26 22.59
N VAL A 901 5.59 -18.47 21.41
CA VAL A 901 5.18 -17.79 20.18
C VAL A 901 3.74 -18.14 19.82
N MET A 902 3.36 -19.41 19.97
CA MET A 902 2.00 -19.87 19.64
C MET A 902 0.96 -19.52 20.73
N ASP A 903 1.39 -19.31 21.96
CA ASP A 903 0.55 -18.84 23.06
C ASP A 903 0.98 -17.44 23.56
N VAL A 904 1.21 -16.55 22.61
CA VAL A 904 1.69 -15.19 22.86
C VAL A 904 0.79 -14.40 23.83
N ASN A 905 -0.48 -14.69 23.87
CA ASN A 905 -1.42 -14.08 24.82
C ASN A 905 -1.13 -14.50 26.27
N GLN A 906 -0.70 -15.74 26.51
CA GLN A 906 -0.28 -16.19 27.85
C GLN A 906 0.99 -15.44 28.28
N VAL A 907 1.96 -15.28 27.38
CA VAL A 907 3.17 -14.50 27.64
C VAL A 907 2.81 -13.04 27.96
N LEU A 908 1.97 -12.42 27.14
CA LEU A 908 1.52 -11.04 27.32
C LEU A 908 0.79 -10.84 28.67
N ASN A 909 -0.08 -11.79 29.06
CA ASN A 909 -0.77 -11.74 30.33
C ASN A 909 0.15 -11.95 31.53
N GLY A 910 1.29 -12.60 31.35
CA GLY A 910 2.34 -12.76 32.36
C GLY A 910 3.20 -11.52 32.60
N ILE A 911 3.18 -10.54 31.67
CA ILE A 911 3.93 -9.28 31.83
C ILE A 911 3.31 -8.44 32.94
N THR A 912 4.16 -7.96 33.84
CA THR A 912 3.73 -7.11 34.96
C THR A 912 3.99 -5.63 34.68
N GLU A 913 3.30 -4.76 35.37
CA GLU A 913 3.59 -3.31 35.36
C GLU A 913 5.06 -3.04 35.71
N GLN A 914 5.61 -3.79 36.68
CA GLN A 914 7.01 -3.64 37.10
C GLN A 914 7.98 -3.96 35.94
N THR A 915 7.70 -4.96 35.13
CA THR A 915 8.52 -5.30 33.94
C THR A 915 8.60 -4.11 32.97
N VAL A 916 7.46 -3.51 32.63
CA VAL A 916 7.41 -2.35 31.72
C VAL A 916 8.06 -1.12 32.36
N ARG A 917 7.89 -0.95 33.67
CA ARG A 917 8.50 0.14 34.44
C ARG A 917 10.04 0.02 34.48
N ASP A 918 10.57 -1.16 34.70
CA ASP A 918 12.00 -1.38 34.74
C ASP A 918 12.62 -1.13 33.35
N LEU A 919 11.94 -1.56 32.30
CA LEU A 919 12.32 -1.28 30.92
C LEU A 919 12.33 0.23 30.63
N MET A 920 11.28 0.93 31.00
CA MET A 920 11.18 2.39 30.87
C MET A 920 12.35 3.10 31.60
N LEU A 921 12.64 2.71 32.83
CA LEU A 921 13.75 3.27 33.60
C LEU A 921 15.11 3.00 32.95
N HIS A 922 15.25 1.86 32.29
CA HIS A 922 16.46 1.51 31.56
C HIS A 922 16.71 2.51 30.41
N TYR A 923 15.68 2.85 29.62
CA TYR A 923 15.80 3.84 28.56
C TYR A 923 15.99 5.26 29.08
N LEU A 924 15.17 5.70 30.03
CA LEU A 924 15.19 7.09 30.50
C LEU A 924 16.44 7.46 31.32
N ARG A 925 17.11 6.47 31.93
CA ARG A 925 18.37 6.65 32.66
C ARG A 925 19.62 6.38 31.80
N ALA A 926 19.42 6.02 30.53
CA ALA A 926 20.53 5.66 29.67
C ALA A 926 21.48 6.82 29.42
N PRO A 927 22.79 6.54 29.35
CA PRO A 927 23.80 7.56 29.09
C PRO A 927 23.78 8.07 27.64
N GLY A 928 23.21 7.30 26.72
CA GLY A 928 23.17 7.63 25.30
C GLY A 928 21.89 8.36 24.90
N GLN A 929 21.85 9.68 25.03
CA GLN A 929 20.74 10.51 24.55
C GLN A 929 21.23 11.49 23.49
N LEU A 930 20.57 11.51 22.33
CA LEU A 930 20.76 12.48 21.26
C LEU A 930 19.46 13.26 21.06
N SER A 931 19.54 14.58 21.09
CA SER A 931 18.46 15.44 20.61
C SER A 931 18.90 16.06 19.28
N ALA A 932 18.08 15.95 18.27
CA ALA A 932 18.33 16.52 16.97
C ALA A 932 17.17 17.42 16.54
N VAL A 933 17.48 18.48 15.82
CA VAL A 933 16.51 19.43 15.29
C VAL A 933 16.77 19.63 13.80
N PHE A 934 15.77 19.32 13.01
CA PHE A 934 15.75 19.56 11.58
C PHE A 934 14.76 20.69 11.30
N ALA A 935 15.27 21.87 11.02
CA ALA A 935 14.48 23.10 11.08
C ALA A 935 14.74 24.02 9.88
N PRO A 936 13.78 24.88 9.51
CA PRO A 936 14.03 25.97 8.60
C PRO A 936 15.25 26.82 9.02
N PRO A 937 16.01 27.41 8.08
CA PRO A 937 17.09 28.31 8.42
C PRO A 937 16.59 29.47 9.29
N VAL A 938 17.31 29.78 10.34
CA VAL A 938 16.99 30.96 11.16
C VAL A 938 17.16 32.21 10.27
N ALA A 939 16.05 32.93 10.02
CA ALA A 939 16.10 34.19 9.31
C ALA A 939 17.15 35.09 9.97
N ALA A 940 18.15 35.48 9.22
CA ALA A 940 19.15 36.45 9.72
C ALA A 940 18.37 37.68 10.21
N LYS A 941 18.42 37.98 11.50
CA LYS A 941 17.85 39.22 12.04
C LYS A 941 18.50 40.35 11.23
N SER A 942 17.71 40.98 10.37
CA SER A 942 18.15 42.22 9.69
C SER A 942 18.59 43.19 10.79
N LYS A 943 19.90 43.44 10.83
CA LYS A 943 20.49 44.48 11.69
C LYS A 943 20.03 45.88 11.27
#